data_7796d9d6a44392cbf6f60fd5e5326bfe
#
_entry.id   7796d9d6a44392cbf6f60fd5e5326bfe
#
_cell.length_a   1.000
_cell.length_b   1.000
_cell.length_c   1.000
_cell.angle_alpha   90.00
_cell.angle_beta   90.00
_cell.angle_gamma   90.00
#
_symmetry.space_group_name_H-M   'P 1'
#
loop_
_entity.id
_entity.type
_entity.pdbx_description
1 polymer ?
#
loop_
_entity_poly.entity_id
_entity_poly.type
_entity_poly.pdbx_seq_one_letter_code
_entity_poly.pdbx_strand_id
1 'polypeptide(L)'
;MSDPKILWKPKKSFTKASTMDAYRIWVNKTQQLELNDYQELWNWSVNHQNEFWESILNYYQIDYSGKYKAVKTTPKNMHETRWFQGIELSYSEHIFKNLTNENPAIVFKSEHHELQKITWESLLSQTGKIANYLKSCGVKKGDRVCSMLPNSPEAIVAFLATNSLGAIWTSCSPDFGIKSILDRFSQIEPKVFIAANAYQYNGKIFNKIDEIKEIKASIPSIKNVLLVDYMEGIETDLISDSWEKIISGKEVELDFERVDFNHPIWILYSSGTTGKPKAITHSVGGILIEHFKALGLHQNVKPGDTFFWYSTTGWMMWNYAVSALLVKGTVAIYDGSPAFPNAYALWDFAEEAKINHFGAGASYYLYCMKEGMDFTKNERIKSIESFGSTGSPLPPEGFDWFNKKVNPNAWIISLSGGTDICSGFVGGNPFEPVYEGEIQCRMLGVNLKSYSEKGESVVNQLGEMVIEDAIPSMPIYFWNDQKNQRYISSYFDMYPGKWRHGDWIKITERNTLIIYGRSDATLNRGGVRIGTSEIYSAAESVEEVSDSLIVCIDHDDGTQTMPMFVQLKEGIQLDIKLKQKIKKKIKTQYSSRHIPDKIFQVSEIPYTISGKKMEAPVKKILSGISVEKAASVDAMKNPKSLDYFIGFTLK
;
A
#
# COMPACT_ATOMS: atom_id res chain seq x y z
N MET A 1 -25.21 -20.64 0.12
CA MET A 1 -24.13 -20.39 1.09
C MET A 1 -24.79 -19.88 2.35
N SER A 2 -24.36 -20.31 3.54
CA SER A 2 -24.81 -19.71 4.81
C SER A 2 -24.39 -18.24 4.87
N ASP A 3 -25.17 -17.41 5.55
CA ASP A 3 -24.78 -16.01 5.78
C ASP A 3 -23.42 -15.96 6.49
N PRO A 4 -22.51 -15.03 6.10
CA PRO A 4 -21.22 -14.90 6.74
C PRO A 4 -21.37 -14.49 8.21
N LYS A 5 -20.51 -15.03 9.05
CA LYS A 5 -20.50 -14.76 10.48
C LYS A 5 -20.13 -13.29 10.75
N ILE A 6 -20.86 -12.63 11.66
CA ILE A 6 -20.43 -11.34 12.21
C ILE A 6 -19.31 -11.59 13.21
N LEU A 7 -18.14 -11.02 12.96
CA LEU A 7 -16.96 -11.17 13.83
C LEU A 7 -16.77 -9.99 14.77
N TRP A 8 -17.17 -8.81 14.33
CA TRP A 8 -17.12 -7.60 15.15
C TRP A 8 -18.35 -6.73 14.86
N LYS A 9 -18.93 -6.15 15.89
CA LYS A 9 -20.03 -5.21 15.77
C LYS A 9 -19.73 -3.97 16.60
N PRO A 10 -19.77 -2.76 16.00
CA PRO A 10 -19.49 -1.54 16.74
C PRO A 10 -20.51 -1.35 17.87
N LYS A 11 -20.01 -1.03 19.06
CA LYS A 11 -20.85 -0.54 20.15
C LYS A 11 -21.30 0.88 19.80
N LYS A 12 -22.51 1.27 20.20
CA LYS A 12 -23.01 2.65 19.99
C LYS A 12 -22.05 3.73 20.53
N SER A 13 -21.36 3.45 21.64
CA SER A 13 -20.34 4.34 22.21
C SER A 13 -19.13 4.48 21.30
N PHE A 14 -18.67 3.40 20.65
CA PHE A 14 -17.56 3.41 19.69
C PHE A 14 -17.92 4.26 18.48
N THR A 15 -19.09 4.00 17.87
CA THR A 15 -19.55 4.78 16.70
C THR A 15 -19.65 6.27 17.03
N LYS A 16 -20.29 6.62 18.15
CA LYS A 16 -20.45 8.03 18.59
C LYS A 16 -19.12 8.73 18.91
N ALA A 17 -18.10 7.99 19.31
CA ALA A 17 -16.76 8.50 19.59
C ALA A 17 -15.85 8.48 18.36
N SER A 18 -16.34 8.04 17.21
CA SER A 18 -15.55 7.97 15.98
C SER A 18 -15.43 9.34 15.30
N THR A 19 -14.32 9.54 14.65
CA THR A 19 -14.06 10.74 13.84
C THR A 19 -15.05 10.84 12.67
N MET A 20 -15.48 9.70 12.12
CA MET A 20 -16.47 9.65 11.04
C MET A 20 -17.87 10.10 11.50
N ASP A 21 -18.30 9.76 12.71
CA ASP A 21 -19.58 10.27 13.24
C ASP A 21 -19.50 11.78 13.53
N ALA A 22 -18.39 12.25 14.07
CA ALA A 22 -18.15 13.68 14.23
C ALA A 22 -18.22 14.43 12.89
N TYR A 23 -17.60 13.88 11.84
CA TYR A 23 -17.67 14.41 10.48
C TYR A 23 -19.10 14.39 9.94
N ARG A 24 -19.83 13.29 10.07
CA ARG A 24 -21.24 13.17 9.64
C ARG A 24 -22.13 14.24 10.31
N ILE A 25 -21.97 14.43 11.62
CA ILE A 25 -22.71 15.47 12.37
C ILE A 25 -22.36 16.87 11.85
N TRP A 26 -21.08 17.12 11.58
CA TRP A 26 -20.62 18.39 11.03
C TRP A 26 -21.19 18.62 9.60
N VAL A 27 -21.19 17.60 8.74
CA VAL A 27 -21.81 17.67 7.40
C VAL A 27 -23.30 17.97 7.50
N ASN A 28 -24.05 17.25 8.35
CA ASN A 28 -25.47 17.51 8.56
C ASN A 28 -25.75 18.95 8.94
N LYS A 29 -24.93 19.49 9.85
CA LYS A 29 -25.07 20.89 10.29
C LYS A 29 -24.74 21.90 9.19
N THR A 30 -23.66 21.70 8.45
CA THR A 30 -23.15 22.68 7.48
C THR A 30 -23.88 22.63 6.15
N GLN A 31 -24.33 21.42 5.74
CA GLN A 31 -25.03 21.21 4.48
C GLN A 31 -26.57 21.13 4.66
N GLN A 32 -27.09 21.30 5.88
CA GLN A 32 -28.50 21.21 6.23
C GLN A 32 -29.12 19.86 5.80
N LEU A 33 -28.42 18.75 6.11
CA LEU A 33 -28.79 17.37 5.79
C LEU A 33 -29.16 16.60 7.05
N GLU A 34 -29.81 15.41 6.85
CA GLU A 34 -30.17 14.46 7.89
C GLU A 34 -29.63 13.07 7.56
N LEU A 35 -28.32 12.94 7.40
CA LEU A 35 -27.66 11.66 7.15
C LEU A 35 -27.54 10.88 8.46
N ASN A 36 -28.13 9.69 8.52
CA ASN A 36 -28.26 8.90 9.75
C ASN A 36 -27.28 7.75 9.86
N ASP A 37 -26.85 7.20 8.72
CA ASP A 37 -25.96 6.04 8.67
C ASP A 37 -24.84 6.20 7.64
N TYR A 38 -24.01 5.16 7.54
CA TYR A 38 -22.88 5.16 6.60
C TYR A 38 -23.33 5.17 5.15
N GLN A 39 -24.39 4.43 4.81
CA GLN A 39 -24.83 4.31 3.43
C GLN A 39 -25.39 5.63 2.90
N GLU A 40 -26.14 6.38 3.73
CA GLU A 40 -26.60 7.72 3.39
C GLU A 40 -25.44 8.70 3.21
N LEU A 41 -24.45 8.66 4.11
CA LEU A 41 -23.24 9.48 4.00
C LEU A 41 -22.42 9.13 2.74
N TRP A 42 -22.26 7.83 2.44
CA TRP A 42 -21.59 7.39 1.22
C TRP A 42 -22.35 7.81 -0.04
N ASN A 43 -23.66 7.60 -0.10
CA ASN A 43 -24.49 8.02 -1.22
C ASN A 43 -24.38 9.53 -1.48
N TRP A 44 -24.41 10.34 -0.42
CA TRP A 44 -24.19 11.76 -0.54
C TRP A 44 -22.79 12.08 -1.10
N SER A 45 -21.75 11.43 -0.58
CA SER A 45 -20.36 11.70 -0.98
C SER A 45 -20.06 11.39 -2.46
N VAL A 46 -20.78 10.45 -3.08
CA VAL A 46 -20.62 10.09 -4.50
C VAL A 46 -21.56 10.85 -5.44
N ASN A 47 -22.75 11.21 -4.97
CA ASN A 47 -23.71 11.96 -5.76
C ASN A 47 -23.48 13.49 -5.73
N HIS A 48 -22.78 13.97 -4.69
CA HIS A 48 -22.47 15.39 -4.46
C HIS A 48 -20.95 15.56 -4.28
N GLN A 49 -20.17 15.13 -5.26
CA GLN A 49 -18.71 15.06 -5.15
C GLN A 49 -18.04 16.42 -4.91
N ASN A 50 -18.57 17.51 -5.48
CA ASN A 50 -18.02 18.84 -5.25
C ASN A 50 -18.18 19.22 -3.78
N GLU A 51 -19.39 19.11 -3.26
CA GLU A 51 -19.74 19.42 -1.88
C GLU A 51 -18.97 18.51 -0.90
N PHE A 52 -18.83 17.23 -1.26
CA PHE A 52 -18.09 16.28 -0.44
C PHE A 52 -16.61 16.64 -0.33
N TRP A 53 -15.89 16.82 -1.45
CA TRP A 53 -14.45 17.12 -1.40
C TRP A 53 -14.15 18.50 -0.84
N GLU A 54 -15.02 19.47 -1.07
CA GLU A 54 -14.94 20.78 -0.42
C GLU A 54 -15.19 20.66 1.09
N SER A 55 -16.09 19.77 1.51
CA SER A 55 -16.33 19.52 2.94
C SER A 55 -15.13 18.92 3.65
N ILE A 56 -14.34 18.03 3.02
CA ILE A 56 -13.08 17.51 3.57
C ILE A 56 -12.07 18.65 3.78
N LEU A 57 -11.91 19.53 2.77
CA LEU A 57 -11.04 20.70 2.86
C LEU A 57 -11.43 21.60 4.03
N ASN A 58 -12.72 21.85 4.22
CA ASN A 58 -13.25 22.73 5.27
C ASN A 58 -13.24 22.09 6.66
N TYR A 59 -13.61 20.79 6.77
CA TYR A 59 -13.66 20.07 8.04
C TYR A 59 -12.29 19.96 8.69
N TYR A 60 -11.26 19.64 7.90
CA TYR A 60 -9.89 19.57 8.38
C TYR A 60 -9.15 20.90 8.38
N GLN A 61 -9.85 22.01 8.06
CA GLN A 61 -9.29 23.36 8.06
C GLN A 61 -7.98 23.44 7.27
N ILE A 62 -8.01 22.90 6.06
CA ILE A 62 -6.82 22.88 5.19
C ILE A 62 -6.51 24.31 4.76
N ASP A 63 -5.29 24.79 5.07
CA ASP A 63 -4.83 26.12 4.67
C ASP A 63 -4.37 26.13 3.23
N TYR A 64 -4.74 27.18 2.55
CA TYR A 64 -4.29 27.46 1.19
C TYR A 64 -4.27 28.96 0.91
N SER A 65 -3.51 29.36 -0.09
CA SER A 65 -3.56 30.69 -0.69
C SER A 65 -4.29 30.63 -2.02
N GLY A 66 -4.74 31.80 -2.52
CA GLY A 66 -5.47 31.86 -3.79
C GLY A 66 -6.97 31.65 -3.67
N LYS A 67 -7.63 31.38 -4.80
CA LYS A 67 -9.08 31.13 -4.89
C LYS A 67 -9.35 30.16 -6.04
N TYR A 68 -10.17 29.14 -5.79
CA TYR A 68 -10.67 28.24 -6.83
C TYR A 68 -12.05 28.71 -7.33
N LYS A 69 -12.31 28.47 -8.62
CA LYS A 69 -13.61 28.76 -9.25
C LYS A 69 -14.57 27.57 -9.18
N ALA A 70 -14.00 26.38 -9.16
CA ALA A 70 -14.74 25.12 -9.08
C ALA A 70 -13.90 24.09 -8.32
N VAL A 71 -14.54 23.21 -7.60
CA VAL A 71 -13.91 22.12 -6.86
C VAL A 71 -13.20 21.16 -7.81
N LYS A 72 -13.86 20.78 -8.90
CA LYS A 72 -13.25 19.99 -9.98
C LYS A 72 -13.66 20.50 -11.34
N THR A 73 -12.78 20.30 -12.33
CA THR A 73 -13.12 20.47 -13.75
C THR A 73 -13.97 19.27 -14.23
N THR A 74 -14.74 19.48 -15.29
CA THR A 74 -15.58 18.44 -15.92
C THR A 74 -15.12 18.18 -17.37
N PRO A 75 -13.89 17.66 -17.57
CA PRO A 75 -13.41 17.36 -18.91
C PRO A 75 -14.15 16.15 -19.50
N LYS A 76 -13.99 15.94 -20.81
CA LYS A 76 -14.54 14.75 -21.49
C LYS A 76 -13.92 13.44 -20.95
N ASN A 77 -12.64 13.47 -20.63
CA ASN A 77 -11.90 12.30 -20.16
C ASN A 77 -11.59 12.41 -18.67
N MET A 78 -11.87 11.39 -17.89
CA MET A 78 -11.67 11.35 -16.43
C MET A 78 -10.22 11.73 -16.02
N HIS A 79 -9.21 11.23 -16.72
CA HIS A 79 -7.80 11.49 -16.41
C HIS A 79 -7.35 12.95 -16.59
N GLU A 80 -8.16 13.77 -17.25
CA GLU A 80 -7.93 15.20 -17.44
C GLU A 80 -8.54 16.04 -16.30
N THR A 81 -9.26 15.44 -15.38
CA THR A 81 -9.87 16.14 -14.23
C THR A 81 -8.78 16.83 -13.41
N ARG A 82 -9.02 18.10 -13.06
CA ARG A 82 -8.19 18.89 -12.16
C ARG A 82 -9.04 19.39 -11.01
N TRP A 83 -8.43 19.37 -9.83
CA TRP A 83 -9.10 19.70 -8.58
C TRP A 83 -8.63 21.07 -8.08
N PHE A 84 -9.54 21.85 -7.51
CA PHE A 84 -9.28 23.12 -6.81
C PHE A 84 -8.28 24.03 -7.52
N GLN A 85 -8.40 24.19 -8.84
CA GLN A 85 -7.47 25.03 -9.62
C GLN A 85 -7.47 26.47 -9.14
N GLY A 86 -6.28 27.03 -8.88
CA GLY A 86 -6.07 28.40 -8.45
C GLY A 86 -5.81 28.55 -6.95
N ILE A 87 -5.72 27.44 -6.20
CA ILE A 87 -5.19 27.47 -4.83
C ILE A 87 -3.81 26.83 -4.76
N GLU A 88 -3.01 27.30 -3.82
CA GLU A 88 -1.69 26.79 -3.50
C GLU A 88 -1.62 26.38 -2.03
N LEU A 89 -0.96 25.28 -1.75
CA LEU A 89 -0.83 24.69 -0.43
C LEU A 89 0.48 23.89 -0.30
N SER A 90 0.85 23.52 0.91
CA SER A 90 2.03 22.67 1.18
C SER A 90 1.66 21.50 2.08
N TYR A 91 2.03 20.28 1.69
CA TYR A 91 1.81 19.07 2.50
C TYR A 91 2.60 19.11 3.81
N SER A 92 3.89 19.49 3.75
CA SER A 92 4.74 19.58 4.94
C SER A 92 4.26 20.65 5.92
N GLU A 93 3.76 21.80 5.43
CA GLU A 93 3.16 22.84 6.27
C GLU A 93 1.98 22.27 7.08
N HIS A 94 1.12 21.44 6.47
CA HIS A 94 -0.02 20.84 7.16
C HIS A 94 0.40 19.84 8.23
N ILE A 95 1.49 19.11 8.03
CA ILE A 95 2.05 18.25 9.07
C ILE A 95 2.52 19.08 10.26
N PHE A 96 3.33 20.11 10.03
CA PHE A 96 3.92 20.90 11.11
C PHE A 96 2.94 21.84 11.84
N LYS A 97 1.74 22.09 11.30
CA LYS A 97 0.64 22.71 12.06
C LYS A 97 0.20 21.88 13.27
N ASN A 98 0.47 20.58 13.26
CA ASN A 98 0.11 19.65 14.32
C ASN A 98 1.16 19.57 15.44
N LEU A 99 2.20 20.40 15.40
CA LEU A 99 3.28 20.44 16.36
C LEU A 99 2.72 20.49 17.80
N THR A 100 3.17 19.56 18.63
CA THR A 100 2.73 19.40 19.99
C THR A 100 3.82 18.78 20.87
N ASN A 101 3.76 18.99 22.17
CA ASN A 101 4.63 18.36 23.16
C ASN A 101 3.92 17.20 23.90
N GLU A 102 2.66 16.91 23.57
CA GLU A 102 1.87 15.89 24.26
C GLU A 102 2.26 14.47 23.88
N ASN A 103 2.64 14.27 22.60
CA ASN A 103 3.07 12.98 22.06
C ASN A 103 4.21 13.17 21.03
N PRO A 104 5.05 12.15 20.82
CA PRO A 104 6.09 12.21 19.79
C PRO A 104 5.48 12.24 18.38
N ALA A 105 6.21 12.81 17.43
CA ALA A 105 5.85 12.71 16.02
C ALA A 105 6.11 11.29 15.49
N ILE A 106 7.26 10.72 15.84
CA ILE A 106 7.68 9.40 15.37
C ILE A 106 8.10 8.52 16.54
N VAL A 107 7.71 7.25 16.50
CA VAL A 107 8.27 6.17 17.31
C VAL A 107 8.95 5.18 16.38
N PHE A 108 10.24 4.95 16.60
CA PHE A 108 11.08 4.13 15.72
C PHE A 108 11.76 3.01 16.50
N LYS A 109 11.83 1.84 15.89
CA LYS A 109 12.68 0.72 16.33
C LYS A 109 13.20 -0.04 15.11
N SER A 110 14.36 -0.66 15.24
CA SER A 110 14.86 -1.57 14.21
C SER A 110 15.46 -2.84 14.83
N GLU A 111 16.00 -3.72 14.01
CA GLU A 111 16.73 -4.90 14.51
C GLU A 111 17.95 -4.55 15.33
N HIS A 112 18.54 -3.37 15.16
CA HIS A 112 19.77 -2.93 15.85
C HIS A 112 19.61 -1.62 16.62
N HIS A 113 18.54 -0.87 16.40
CA HIS A 113 18.23 0.31 17.19
C HIS A 113 17.12 0.00 18.21
N GLU A 114 17.37 0.36 19.46
CA GLU A 114 16.35 0.35 20.50
C GLU A 114 15.25 1.37 20.20
N LEU A 115 14.14 1.28 20.96
CA LEU A 115 13.01 2.18 20.78
C LEU A 115 13.40 3.65 20.96
N GLN A 116 13.19 4.45 19.93
CA GLN A 116 13.44 5.88 19.90
C GLN A 116 12.13 6.64 19.73
N LYS A 117 12.07 7.82 20.35
CA LYS A 117 10.95 8.75 20.21
C LYS A 117 11.46 10.08 19.69
N ILE A 118 11.01 10.46 18.51
CA ILE A 118 11.39 11.72 17.88
C ILE A 118 10.25 12.72 18.15
N THR A 119 10.58 13.82 18.83
CA THR A 119 9.62 14.89 19.11
C THR A 119 9.29 15.66 17.84
N TRP A 120 8.14 16.35 17.85
CA TRP A 120 7.76 17.24 16.77
C TRP A 120 8.77 18.37 16.54
N GLU A 121 9.34 18.91 17.61
CA GLU A 121 10.39 19.93 17.55
C GLU A 121 11.67 19.39 16.87
N SER A 122 12.09 18.19 17.24
CA SER A 122 13.24 17.52 16.61
C SER A 122 12.97 17.23 15.13
N LEU A 123 11.77 16.77 14.78
CA LEU A 123 11.37 16.54 13.38
C LEU A 123 11.42 17.83 12.58
N LEU A 124 10.89 18.94 13.12
CA LEU A 124 10.91 20.25 12.48
C LEU A 124 12.33 20.75 12.26
N SER A 125 13.16 20.73 13.31
CA SER A 125 14.58 21.16 13.28
C SER A 125 15.37 20.41 12.22
N GLN A 126 15.33 19.07 12.24
CA GLN A 126 16.04 18.24 11.26
C GLN A 126 15.52 18.49 9.83
N THR A 127 14.22 18.62 9.66
CA THR A 127 13.60 18.94 8.36
C THR A 127 14.11 20.29 7.82
N GLY A 128 14.22 21.31 8.66
CA GLY A 128 14.76 22.62 8.29
C GLY A 128 16.20 22.55 7.81
N LYS A 129 17.05 21.82 8.55
CA LYS A 129 18.47 21.63 8.19
C LYS A 129 18.65 20.89 6.87
N ILE A 130 17.89 19.81 6.65
CA ILE A 130 17.92 19.04 5.39
C ILE A 130 17.33 19.85 4.23
N ALA A 131 16.25 20.62 4.43
CA ALA A 131 15.72 21.50 3.41
C ALA A 131 16.74 22.57 2.98
N ASN A 132 17.45 23.16 3.94
CA ASN A 132 18.53 24.11 3.66
C ASN A 132 19.68 23.47 2.88
N TYR A 133 20.08 22.26 3.22
CA TYR A 133 21.05 21.48 2.46
C TYR A 133 20.57 21.25 1.02
N LEU A 134 19.35 20.81 0.81
CA LEU A 134 18.78 20.60 -0.52
C LEU A 134 18.76 21.91 -1.34
N LYS A 135 18.41 23.04 -0.71
CA LYS A 135 18.50 24.38 -1.33
C LYS A 135 19.95 24.67 -1.78
N SER A 136 20.95 24.38 -0.95
CA SER A 136 22.37 24.59 -1.27
C SER A 136 22.84 23.72 -2.44
N CYS A 137 22.25 22.51 -2.63
CA CYS A 137 22.44 21.66 -3.80
C CYS A 137 21.69 22.12 -5.04
N GLY A 138 21.00 23.26 -4.97
CA GLY A 138 20.25 23.85 -6.07
C GLY A 138 18.90 23.19 -6.34
N VAL A 139 18.34 22.44 -5.38
CA VAL A 139 16.99 21.86 -5.47
C VAL A 139 15.96 23.01 -5.42
N LYS A 140 15.01 22.98 -6.36
CA LYS A 140 13.93 23.96 -6.51
C LYS A 140 12.60 23.23 -6.71
N LYS A 141 11.51 23.98 -6.65
CA LYS A 141 10.15 23.53 -6.99
C LYS A 141 10.16 22.71 -8.28
N GLY A 142 9.58 21.51 -8.22
CA GLY A 142 9.49 20.59 -9.35
C GLY A 142 10.73 19.73 -9.61
N ASP A 143 11.86 19.97 -8.92
CA ASP A 143 13.02 19.08 -9.00
C ASP A 143 12.77 17.76 -8.25
N ARG A 144 13.44 16.70 -8.63
CA ARG A 144 13.28 15.38 -8.03
C ARG A 144 14.44 15.08 -7.08
N VAL A 145 14.07 14.59 -5.90
CA VAL A 145 14.98 14.04 -4.90
C VAL A 145 14.64 12.56 -4.74
N CYS A 146 15.64 11.69 -4.89
CA CYS A 146 15.44 10.26 -4.72
C CYS A 146 16.17 9.74 -3.48
N SER A 147 15.63 8.65 -2.91
CA SER A 147 16.25 8.00 -1.77
C SER A 147 16.32 6.50 -1.86
N MET A 148 17.36 5.95 -1.22
CA MET A 148 17.52 4.53 -0.90
C MET A 148 17.78 4.42 0.61
N LEU A 149 16.71 4.57 1.39
CA LEU A 149 16.74 4.58 2.85
C LEU A 149 15.89 3.43 3.42
N PRO A 150 16.32 2.83 4.53
CA PRO A 150 15.45 1.93 5.31
C PRO A 150 14.23 2.69 5.84
N ASN A 151 13.30 1.98 6.49
CA ASN A 151 12.14 2.60 7.12
C ASN A 151 12.54 3.27 8.44
N SER A 152 13.19 4.40 8.33
CA SER A 152 13.81 5.14 9.44
C SER A 152 13.33 6.59 9.51
N PRO A 153 13.57 7.29 10.63
CA PRO A 153 13.23 8.72 10.78
C PRO A 153 13.82 9.61 9.69
N GLU A 154 15.04 9.30 9.22
CA GLU A 154 15.72 10.06 8.16
C GLU A 154 14.92 10.05 6.85
N ALA A 155 14.22 8.95 6.54
CA ALA A 155 13.38 8.88 5.35
C ALA A 155 12.20 9.85 5.44
N ILE A 156 11.59 9.99 6.63
CA ILE A 156 10.49 10.93 6.87
C ILE A 156 11.00 12.38 6.82
N VAL A 157 12.12 12.67 7.48
CA VAL A 157 12.76 14.00 7.45
C VAL A 157 13.09 14.40 6.02
N ALA A 158 13.72 13.51 5.24
CA ALA A 158 14.09 13.78 3.84
C ALA A 158 12.89 14.02 2.94
N PHE A 159 11.81 13.24 3.12
CA PHE A 159 10.54 13.43 2.43
C PHE A 159 9.93 14.80 2.74
N LEU A 160 9.82 15.17 4.03
CA LEU A 160 9.23 16.44 4.45
C LEU A 160 10.08 17.63 4.00
N ALA A 161 11.41 17.52 4.07
CA ALA A 161 12.34 18.54 3.59
C ALA A 161 12.23 18.74 2.06
N THR A 162 12.09 17.65 1.30
CA THR A 162 11.86 17.73 -0.15
C THR A 162 10.56 18.45 -0.47
N ASN A 163 9.48 18.08 0.21
CA ASN A 163 8.16 18.66 -0.03
C ASN A 163 8.05 20.11 0.43
N SER A 164 8.76 20.51 1.49
CA SER A 164 8.78 21.92 1.94
C SER A 164 9.32 22.87 0.88
N LEU A 165 10.13 22.37 -0.05
CA LEU A 165 10.68 23.14 -1.19
C LEU A 165 9.80 23.06 -2.45
N GLY A 166 8.63 22.42 -2.40
CA GLY A 166 7.84 22.11 -3.59
C GLY A 166 8.56 21.15 -4.55
N ALA A 167 9.58 20.45 -4.10
CA ALA A 167 10.29 19.42 -4.86
C ALA A 167 9.57 18.07 -4.74
N ILE A 168 9.87 17.16 -5.66
CA ILE A 168 9.17 15.89 -5.85
C ILE A 168 9.98 14.75 -5.24
N TRP A 169 9.36 14.02 -4.32
CA TRP A 169 9.99 12.88 -3.65
C TRP A 169 9.85 11.58 -4.42
N THR A 170 10.83 10.71 -4.31
CA THR A 170 10.71 9.29 -4.66
C THR A 170 11.64 8.44 -3.82
N SER A 171 11.25 7.20 -3.55
CA SER A 171 12.04 6.28 -2.73
C SER A 171 12.05 4.87 -3.30
N CYS A 172 13.17 4.19 -3.11
CA CYS A 172 13.30 2.74 -3.20
C CYS A 172 13.80 2.21 -1.86
N SER A 173 13.34 1.03 -1.48
CA SER A 173 13.89 0.34 -0.31
C SER A 173 15.31 -0.16 -0.61
N PRO A 174 16.25 -0.18 0.35
CA PRO A 174 17.63 -0.62 0.13
C PRO A 174 17.77 -2.12 -0.20
N ASP A 175 16.72 -2.91 -0.03
CA ASP A 175 16.65 -4.32 -0.44
C ASP A 175 16.36 -4.52 -1.95
N PHE A 176 16.08 -3.44 -2.70
CA PHE A 176 15.98 -3.53 -4.16
C PHE A 176 17.35 -3.74 -4.81
N GLY A 177 17.40 -4.61 -5.83
CA GLY A 177 18.58 -4.76 -6.66
C GLY A 177 18.85 -3.51 -7.52
N ILE A 178 20.11 -3.32 -7.91
CA ILE A 178 20.59 -2.12 -8.64
C ILE A 178 19.77 -1.85 -9.91
N LYS A 179 19.51 -2.87 -10.72
CA LYS A 179 18.72 -2.72 -11.95
C LYS A 179 17.33 -2.17 -11.67
N SER A 180 16.68 -2.66 -10.61
CA SER A 180 15.37 -2.16 -10.19
C SER A 180 15.40 -0.69 -9.80
N ILE A 181 16.46 -0.23 -9.14
CA ILE A 181 16.64 1.17 -8.74
C ILE A 181 16.91 2.03 -9.97
N LEU A 182 17.81 1.59 -10.84
CA LEU A 182 18.14 2.28 -12.09
C LEU A 182 16.92 2.39 -13.01
N ASP A 183 16.12 1.32 -13.16
CA ASP A 183 14.89 1.33 -13.96
C ASP A 183 13.83 2.32 -13.45
N ARG A 184 13.92 2.73 -12.18
CA ARG A 184 13.06 3.74 -11.56
C ARG A 184 13.66 5.14 -11.65
N PHE A 185 14.81 5.33 -11.05
CA PHE A 185 15.39 6.66 -10.88
C PHE A 185 15.88 7.30 -12.18
N SER A 186 16.36 6.51 -13.16
CA SER A 186 16.76 7.05 -14.47
C SER A 186 15.59 7.65 -15.26
N GLN A 187 14.33 7.26 -14.94
CA GLN A 187 13.17 7.81 -15.63
C GLN A 187 12.90 9.28 -15.23
N ILE A 188 13.35 9.71 -14.04
CA ILE A 188 12.93 10.96 -13.42
C ILE A 188 14.04 11.99 -13.27
N GLU A 189 15.28 11.62 -13.61
CA GLU A 189 16.45 12.51 -13.57
C GLU A 189 16.58 13.29 -12.24
N PRO A 190 16.78 12.60 -11.09
CA PRO A 190 16.85 13.24 -9.79
C PRO A 190 18.13 14.07 -9.65
N LYS A 191 18.09 15.18 -8.88
CA LYS A 191 19.24 16.04 -8.60
C LYS A 191 20.07 15.58 -7.43
N VAL A 192 19.41 15.13 -6.36
CA VAL A 192 20.03 14.68 -5.12
C VAL A 192 19.60 13.25 -4.85
N PHE A 193 20.55 12.44 -4.42
CA PHE A 193 20.35 11.08 -3.98
C PHE A 193 20.70 10.96 -2.49
N ILE A 194 19.74 10.52 -1.67
CA ILE A 194 19.92 10.31 -0.23
C ILE A 194 19.93 8.79 0.01
N ALA A 195 21.00 8.28 0.64
CA ALA A 195 21.15 6.83 0.79
C ALA A 195 21.74 6.46 2.15
N ALA A 196 21.37 5.29 2.66
CA ALA A 196 22.00 4.69 3.83
C ALA A 196 23.24 3.88 3.41
N ASN A 197 24.29 3.95 4.22
CA ASN A 197 25.53 3.21 3.99
C ASN A 197 25.36 1.70 3.99
N ALA A 198 24.45 1.21 4.83
CA ALA A 198 24.08 -0.19 4.98
C ALA A 198 22.72 -0.30 5.66
N TYR A 199 22.15 -1.51 5.73
CA TYR A 199 20.97 -1.85 6.54
C TYR A 199 21.10 -3.25 7.12
N GLN A 200 20.30 -3.55 8.14
CA GLN A 200 20.25 -4.89 8.73
C GLN A 200 18.89 -5.52 8.42
N TYR A 201 18.89 -6.81 8.05
CA TYR A 201 17.67 -7.58 7.85
C TYR A 201 17.90 -9.04 8.21
N ASN A 202 17.04 -9.59 9.08
CA ASN A 202 17.12 -10.94 9.59
C ASN A 202 18.49 -11.27 10.19
N GLY A 203 19.02 -10.34 11.00
CA GLY A 203 20.31 -10.42 11.68
C GLY A 203 21.55 -10.23 10.78
N LYS A 204 21.36 -9.95 9.47
CA LYS A 204 22.48 -9.78 8.53
C LYS A 204 22.62 -8.33 8.10
N ILE A 205 23.86 -7.83 8.06
CA ILE A 205 24.18 -6.49 7.57
C ILE A 205 24.45 -6.54 6.07
N PHE A 206 23.87 -5.61 5.33
CA PHE A 206 24.02 -5.44 3.90
C PHE A 206 24.64 -4.08 3.62
N ASN A 207 25.94 -4.05 3.30
CA ASN A 207 26.65 -2.85 2.87
C ASN A 207 26.12 -2.40 1.50
N LYS A 208 25.91 -1.08 1.31
CA LYS A 208 25.32 -0.48 0.11
C LYS A 208 26.25 0.51 -0.60
N ILE A 209 27.45 0.66 -0.15
CA ILE A 209 28.40 1.67 -0.68
C ILE A 209 28.66 1.46 -2.17
N ASP A 210 28.89 0.22 -2.61
CA ASP A 210 29.20 -0.06 -4.01
C ASP A 210 27.99 0.15 -4.92
N GLU A 211 26.78 -0.23 -4.46
CA GLU A 211 25.54 0.06 -5.17
C GLU A 211 25.28 1.56 -5.29
N ILE A 212 25.57 2.35 -4.23
CA ILE A 212 25.43 3.82 -4.25
C ILE A 212 26.37 4.42 -5.29
N LYS A 213 27.63 3.96 -5.36
CA LYS A 213 28.61 4.40 -6.37
C LYS A 213 28.11 4.12 -7.78
N GLU A 214 27.61 2.90 -8.02
CA GLU A 214 27.10 2.49 -9.32
C GLU A 214 25.86 3.30 -9.74
N ILE A 215 24.91 3.53 -8.82
CA ILE A 215 23.73 4.35 -9.07
C ILE A 215 24.14 5.79 -9.44
N LYS A 216 25.04 6.40 -8.66
CA LYS A 216 25.55 7.75 -8.94
C LYS A 216 26.23 7.84 -10.31
N ALA A 217 27.04 6.84 -10.66
CA ALA A 217 27.75 6.80 -11.94
C ALA A 217 26.77 6.61 -13.12
N SER A 218 25.72 5.82 -12.94
CA SER A 218 24.73 5.48 -13.97
C SER A 218 23.68 6.55 -14.23
N ILE A 219 23.48 7.49 -13.28
CA ILE A 219 22.46 8.56 -13.39
C ILE A 219 23.17 9.94 -13.35
N PRO A 220 23.57 10.50 -14.52
CA PRO A 220 24.34 11.75 -14.58
C PRO A 220 23.66 12.98 -13.99
N SER A 221 22.35 12.95 -13.81
CA SER A 221 21.59 14.05 -13.17
C SER A 221 21.85 14.16 -11.66
N ILE A 222 22.25 13.07 -11.00
CA ILE A 222 22.62 13.06 -9.58
C ILE A 222 23.97 13.80 -9.40
N LYS A 223 23.90 15.02 -8.87
CA LYS A 223 25.09 15.84 -8.62
C LYS A 223 25.63 15.63 -7.19
N ASN A 224 24.74 15.47 -6.23
CA ASN A 224 25.06 15.33 -4.81
C ASN A 224 24.51 14.01 -4.27
N VAL A 225 25.29 13.35 -3.43
CA VAL A 225 24.87 12.21 -2.61
C VAL A 225 24.93 12.65 -1.15
N LEU A 226 23.81 12.49 -0.44
CA LEU A 226 23.73 12.66 1.01
C LEU A 226 23.73 11.27 1.65
N LEU A 227 24.79 10.93 2.37
CA LEU A 227 24.96 9.64 3.00
C LEU A 227 24.50 9.69 4.45
N VAL A 228 23.66 8.74 4.84
CA VAL A 228 23.24 8.46 6.22
C VAL A 228 24.09 7.31 6.75
N ASP A 229 24.81 7.53 7.84
CA ASP A 229 25.59 6.49 8.52
C ASP A 229 24.66 5.63 9.40
N TYR A 230 23.73 4.91 8.74
CA TYR A 230 22.69 4.12 9.41
C TYR A 230 23.27 2.94 10.20
N MET A 231 24.34 2.33 9.72
CA MET A 231 25.09 1.27 10.39
C MET A 231 26.49 1.75 10.71
N GLU A 232 26.87 1.66 11.98
CA GLU A 232 28.22 2.03 12.43
C GLU A 232 29.31 1.11 11.86
N GLY A 233 30.53 1.64 11.72
CA GLY A 233 31.70 0.86 11.31
C GLY A 233 31.78 0.51 9.82
N ILE A 234 30.95 1.10 8.97
CA ILE A 234 31.02 0.94 7.52
C ILE A 234 31.97 2.00 6.95
N GLU A 235 33.19 1.59 6.58
CA GLU A 235 34.13 2.45 5.90
C GLU A 235 33.71 2.75 4.46
N THR A 236 33.99 3.98 4.00
CA THR A 236 33.66 4.38 2.63
C THR A 236 34.69 5.36 2.06
N ASP A 237 35.01 5.20 0.77
CA ASP A 237 35.72 6.14 -0.08
C ASP A 237 34.76 6.95 -0.98
N LEU A 238 33.43 6.82 -0.77
CA LEU A 238 32.43 7.56 -1.51
C LEU A 238 32.54 9.06 -1.22
N ILE A 239 32.68 9.86 -2.29
CA ILE A 239 32.55 11.31 -2.18
C ILE A 239 31.05 11.65 -2.01
N SER A 240 30.69 12.01 -0.78
CA SER A 240 29.34 12.32 -0.35
C SER A 240 29.34 13.39 0.75
N ASP A 241 28.19 14.03 0.93
CA ASP A 241 27.91 14.85 2.10
C ASP A 241 27.40 13.93 3.23
N SER A 242 27.69 14.28 4.49
CA SER A 242 27.26 13.50 5.66
C SER A 242 25.98 14.09 6.25
N TRP A 243 24.98 13.23 6.44
CA TRP A 243 23.73 13.56 7.12
C TRP A 243 23.99 14.08 8.55
N GLU A 244 24.83 13.38 9.31
CA GLU A 244 25.16 13.67 10.72
C GLU A 244 25.78 15.05 10.87
N LYS A 245 26.66 15.44 9.94
CA LYS A 245 27.25 16.80 9.92
C LYS A 245 26.22 17.88 9.66
N ILE A 246 25.24 17.61 8.80
CA ILE A 246 24.19 18.58 8.46
C ILE A 246 23.24 18.75 9.64
N ILE A 247 22.74 17.67 10.23
CA ILE A 247 21.81 17.75 11.36
C ILE A 247 22.43 18.28 12.64
N SER A 248 23.77 18.12 12.83
CA SER A 248 24.50 18.74 13.94
C SER A 248 24.80 20.23 13.75
N GLY A 249 24.50 20.77 12.55
CA GLY A 249 24.70 22.17 12.23
C GLY A 249 23.73 23.12 12.98
N LYS A 250 23.89 24.43 12.69
CA LYS A 250 23.03 25.47 13.29
C LYS A 250 21.56 25.24 12.94
N GLU A 251 20.67 25.68 13.84
CA GLU A 251 19.23 25.69 13.58
C GLU A 251 18.92 26.57 12.35
N VAL A 252 17.97 26.08 11.57
CA VAL A 252 17.49 26.72 10.35
C VAL A 252 15.97 26.74 10.43
N GLU A 253 15.40 27.92 10.27
CA GLU A 253 13.94 28.05 10.15
C GLU A 253 13.45 27.37 8.88
N LEU A 254 12.40 26.60 9.00
CA LEU A 254 11.80 25.86 7.88
C LEU A 254 10.76 26.73 7.18
N ASP A 255 11.03 27.08 5.93
CA ASP A 255 10.06 27.72 5.04
C ASP A 255 9.27 26.66 4.26
N PHE A 256 8.03 27.00 3.90
CA PHE A 256 7.16 26.13 3.12
C PHE A 256 6.81 26.80 1.77
N GLU A 257 7.31 26.21 0.70
CA GLU A 257 6.89 26.59 -0.66
C GLU A 257 5.48 26.04 -0.90
N ARG A 258 4.49 26.91 -0.99
CA ARG A 258 3.15 26.54 -1.43
C ARG A 258 3.13 26.35 -2.93
N VAL A 259 2.47 25.30 -3.38
CA VAL A 259 2.41 24.87 -4.78
C VAL A 259 0.96 24.68 -5.21
N ASP A 260 0.68 24.74 -6.52
CA ASP A 260 -0.66 24.46 -7.07
C ASP A 260 -1.18 23.12 -6.53
N PHE A 261 -2.47 23.04 -6.27
CA PHE A 261 -3.14 21.83 -5.76
C PHE A 261 -2.78 20.56 -6.56
N ASN A 262 -2.63 20.70 -7.88
CA ASN A 262 -2.31 19.59 -8.78
C ASN A 262 -0.79 19.45 -9.03
N HIS A 263 0.07 20.16 -8.28
CA HIS A 263 1.51 20.00 -8.36
C HIS A 263 1.94 18.63 -7.85
N PRO A 264 2.95 17.97 -8.47
CA PRO A 264 3.45 16.67 -8.02
C PRO A 264 4.01 16.67 -6.59
N ILE A 265 3.58 15.70 -5.76
CA ILE A 265 4.14 15.49 -4.42
C ILE A 265 5.25 14.43 -4.44
N TRP A 266 4.98 13.30 -5.10
CA TRP A 266 5.88 12.17 -5.22
C TRP A 266 5.67 11.38 -6.50
N ILE A 267 6.64 10.52 -6.81
CA ILE A 267 6.55 9.52 -7.85
C ILE A 267 6.71 8.16 -7.20
N LEU A 268 5.67 7.33 -7.31
CA LEU A 268 5.66 5.94 -6.85
C LEU A 268 5.75 5.00 -8.04
N TYR A 269 6.21 3.78 -7.79
CA TYR A 269 6.38 2.82 -8.86
C TYR A 269 5.55 1.57 -8.65
N SER A 270 4.83 1.15 -9.68
CA SER A 270 4.21 -0.15 -9.75
C SER A 270 4.83 -1.01 -10.84
N SER A 271 4.90 -2.32 -10.60
CA SER A 271 5.34 -3.27 -11.63
C SER A 271 4.38 -3.21 -12.80
N GLY A 272 4.86 -2.78 -13.99
CA GLY A 272 4.11 -2.89 -15.23
C GLY A 272 4.06 -4.35 -15.69
N THR A 273 3.01 -4.72 -16.41
CA THR A 273 2.91 -6.05 -17.06
C THR A 273 3.92 -6.22 -18.18
N THR A 274 4.51 -5.14 -18.67
CA THR A 274 5.49 -5.12 -19.77
C THR A 274 6.46 -3.96 -19.61
N GLY A 275 7.75 -4.23 -19.46
CA GLY A 275 8.82 -3.23 -19.50
C GLY A 275 9.10 -2.51 -18.16
N LYS A 276 9.57 -1.25 -18.23
CA LYS A 276 9.95 -0.46 -17.05
C LYS A 276 8.75 -0.20 -16.14
N PRO A 277 8.96 -0.09 -14.82
CA PRO A 277 7.91 0.25 -13.86
C PRO A 277 7.16 1.53 -14.25
N LYS A 278 5.85 1.56 -13.99
CA LYS A 278 5.06 2.78 -14.17
C LYS A 278 5.49 3.80 -13.10
N ALA A 279 5.94 4.96 -13.53
CA ALA A 279 6.30 6.07 -12.64
C ALA A 279 5.05 6.94 -12.37
N ILE A 280 4.27 6.55 -11.38
CA ILE A 280 2.96 7.10 -11.04
C ILE A 280 3.14 8.39 -10.25
N THR A 281 2.62 9.49 -10.77
CA THR A 281 2.77 10.83 -10.16
C THR A 281 1.46 11.28 -9.54
N HIS A 282 1.48 11.59 -8.23
CA HIS A 282 0.33 12.09 -7.48
C HIS A 282 0.47 13.59 -7.18
N SER A 283 -0.67 14.25 -6.97
CA SER A 283 -0.69 15.68 -6.63
C SER A 283 -0.62 15.93 -5.12
N VAL A 284 -0.03 17.07 -4.74
CA VAL A 284 0.07 17.52 -3.34
C VAL A 284 -1.31 17.62 -2.70
N GLY A 285 -2.21 18.38 -3.31
CA GLY A 285 -3.54 18.60 -2.76
C GLY A 285 -4.41 17.35 -2.80
N GLY A 286 -4.33 16.54 -3.88
CA GLY A 286 -5.09 15.32 -4.02
C GLY A 286 -4.75 14.30 -2.94
N ILE A 287 -3.47 14.10 -2.67
CA ILE A 287 -3.02 13.22 -1.59
C ILE A 287 -3.40 13.80 -0.22
N LEU A 288 -3.23 15.10 -0.02
CA LEU A 288 -3.55 15.73 1.26
C LEU A 288 -5.00 15.47 1.68
N ILE A 289 -5.97 15.78 0.82
CA ILE A 289 -7.39 15.60 1.16
C ILE A 289 -7.80 14.12 1.20
N GLU A 290 -7.22 13.27 0.36
CA GLU A 290 -7.46 11.83 0.38
C GLU A 290 -6.95 11.20 1.68
N HIS A 291 -5.74 11.53 2.12
CA HIS A 291 -5.17 10.95 3.33
C HIS A 291 -5.84 11.49 4.60
N PHE A 292 -6.28 12.74 4.65
CA PHE A 292 -7.16 13.21 5.72
C PHE A 292 -8.45 12.38 5.81
N LYS A 293 -9.11 12.12 4.68
CA LYS A 293 -10.30 11.25 4.62
C LYS A 293 -9.96 9.83 5.06
N ALA A 294 -8.90 9.25 4.52
CA ALA A 294 -8.58 7.85 4.75
C ALA A 294 -8.13 7.57 6.19
N LEU A 295 -7.15 8.32 6.70
CA LEU A 295 -6.61 8.12 8.06
C LEU A 295 -7.63 8.63 9.12
N GLY A 296 -8.15 9.83 8.92
CA GLY A 296 -9.05 10.45 9.87
C GLY A 296 -10.40 9.75 9.95
N LEU A 297 -11.04 9.41 8.82
CA LEU A 297 -12.40 8.88 8.84
C LEU A 297 -12.42 7.34 8.79
N HIS A 298 -11.74 6.73 7.81
CA HIS A 298 -11.82 5.29 7.58
C HIS A 298 -10.93 4.45 8.49
N GLN A 299 -9.79 4.99 8.95
CA GLN A 299 -8.94 4.35 9.96
C GLN A 299 -9.28 4.82 11.38
N ASN A 300 -10.07 5.88 11.52
CA ASN A 300 -10.47 6.48 12.80
C ASN A 300 -9.26 6.91 13.66
N VAL A 301 -8.17 7.34 13.02
CA VAL A 301 -6.99 7.84 13.74
C VAL A 301 -7.33 9.18 14.38
N LYS A 302 -7.14 9.26 15.69
CA LYS A 302 -7.40 10.45 16.50
C LYS A 302 -6.10 11.15 16.88
N PRO A 303 -6.16 12.43 17.25
CA PRO A 303 -5.00 13.11 17.82
C PRO A 303 -4.41 12.32 19.00
N GLY A 304 -3.10 12.07 18.94
CA GLY A 304 -2.37 11.31 19.96
C GLY A 304 -2.33 9.80 19.77
N ASP A 305 -3.15 9.23 18.87
CA ASP A 305 -3.07 7.80 18.55
C ASP A 305 -1.74 7.47 17.87
N THR A 306 -1.21 6.30 18.17
CA THR A 306 -0.04 5.74 17.50
C THR A 306 -0.48 4.82 16.36
N PHE A 307 -0.18 5.22 15.13
CA PHE A 307 -0.51 4.48 13.91
C PHE A 307 0.73 3.76 13.38
N PHE A 308 0.62 2.49 13.15
CA PHE A 308 1.66 1.62 12.59
C PHE A 308 1.18 0.87 11.38
N TRP A 309 2.03 0.85 10.34
CA TRP A 309 1.87 -0.09 9.23
C TRP A 309 3.22 -0.68 8.88
N TYR A 310 3.36 -2.01 9.02
CA TYR A 310 4.58 -2.67 8.62
C TYR A 310 4.79 -2.53 7.12
N SER A 311 5.79 -1.77 6.74
CA SER A 311 6.06 -1.38 5.35
C SER A 311 7.55 -1.09 5.14
N THR A 312 7.96 -1.02 3.89
CA THR A 312 9.26 -0.48 3.47
C THR A 312 9.05 0.84 2.72
N THR A 313 10.10 1.64 2.59
CA THR A 313 10.08 2.92 1.86
C THR A 313 9.78 2.76 0.36
N GLY A 314 9.88 1.54 -0.17
CA GLY A 314 9.54 1.18 -1.55
C GLY A 314 8.09 0.78 -1.78
N TRP A 315 7.26 0.73 -0.73
CA TRP A 315 5.84 0.38 -0.80
C TRP A 315 4.94 1.57 -0.43
N MET A 316 3.88 1.82 -1.19
CA MET A 316 2.96 2.95 -0.99
C MET A 316 2.36 3.04 0.42
N MET A 317 2.31 1.92 1.15
CA MET A 317 1.82 1.93 2.54
C MET A 317 2.74 2.70 3.49
N TRP A 318 4.01 2.91 3.14
CA TRP A 318 4.87 3.84 3.86
C TRP A 318 4.36 5.28 3.74
N ASN A 319 4.06 5.72 2.52
CA ASN A 319 3.50 7.06 2.27
C ASN A 319 2.16 7.25 2.99
N TYR A 320 1.32 6.20 2.98
CA TYR A 320 0.05 6.18 3.68
C TYR A 320 0.24 6.29 5.20
N ALA A 321 1.15 5.51 5.79
CA ALA A 321 1.40 5.50 7.23
C ALA A 321 1.96 6.85 7.74
N VAL A 322 2.91 7.45 7.01
CA VAL A 322 3.47 8.78 7.35
C VAL A 322 2.38 9.85 7.44
N SER A 323 1.31 9.70 6.68
CA SER A 323 0.19 10.65 6.70
C SER A 323 -0.63 10.62 8.00
N ALA A 324 -0.37 9.70 8.95
CA ALA A 324 -0.92 9.78 10.30
C ALA A 324 -0.55 11.09 11.00
N LEU A 325 0.59 11.69 10.63
CA LEU A 325 1.03 13.00 11.09
C LEU A 325 0.05 14.13 10.71
N LEU A 326 -0.70 14.01 9.61
CA LEU A 326 -1.71 14.99 9.18
C LEU A 326 -2.88 15.10 10.17
N VAL A 327 -3.25 13.99 10.80
CA VAL A 327 -4.37 13.91 11.76
C VAL A 327 -3.90 13.99 13.21
N LYS A 328 -2.71 14.56 13.48
CA LYS A 328 -2.08 14.70 14.80
C LYS A 328 -1.75 13.37 15.49
N GLY A 329 -1.66 12.29 14.72
CA GLY A 329 -1.20 11.00 15.21
C GLY A 329 0.32 10.92 15.31
N THR A 330 0.79 9.96 16.08
CA THR A 330 2.20 9.52 16.09
C THR A 330 2.35 8.44 15.02
N VAL A 331 3.34 8.56 14.13
CA VAL A 331 3.68 7.45 13.23
C VAL A 331 4.69 6.52 13.88
N ALA A 332 4.35 5.24 14.01
CA ALA A 332 5.29 4.21 14.43
C ALA A 332 5.90 3.55 13.19
N ILE A 333 7.21 3.38 13.18
CA ILE A 333 7.95 2.76 12.09
C ILE A 333 8.91 1.70 12.63
N TYR A 334 9.02 0.58 11.93
CA TYR A 334 9.92 -0.51 12.24
C TYR A 334 10.75 -0.88 11.01
N ASP A 335 12.08 -0.95 11.16
CA ASP A 335 12.98 -1.41 10.12
C ASP A 335 13.58 -2.77 10.48
N GLY A 336 13.41 -3.76 9.62
CA GLY A 336 13.90 -5.12 9.80
C GLY A 336 12.88 -6.20 9.47
N SER A 337 13.28 -7.45 9.70
CA SER A 337 12.45 -8.62 9.49
C SER A 337 11.33 -8.72 10.53
N PRO A 338 10.09 -9.02 10.13
CA PRO A 338 8.98 -9.20 11.08
C PRO A 338 9.11 -10.50 11.90
N ALA A 339 10.11 -11.34 11.58
CA ALA A 339 10.35 -12.64 12.18
C ALA A 339 11.71 -12.75 12.91
N PHE A 340 12.43 -11.63 13.08
CA PHE A 340 13.71 -11.59 13.77
C PHE A 340 13.66 -10.66 15.00
N PRO A 341 14.20 -11.08 16.16
CA PRO A 341 14.86 -12.35 16.45
C PRO A 341 13.89 -13.54 16.55
N ASN A 342 12.60 -13.30 16.56
CA ASN A 342 11.55 -14.30 16.61
C ASN A 342 10.25 -13.75 16.02
N ALA A 343 9.24 -14.61 15.86
CA ALA A 343 7.98 -14.26 15.23
C ALA A 343 7.14 -13.19 15.97
N TYR A 344 7.49 -12.85 17.22
CA TYR A 344 6.80 -11.82 18.00
C TYR A 344 7.38 -10.41 17.83
N ALA A 345 8.44 -10.21 17.06
CA ALA A 345 9.16 -8.93 16.95
C ALA A 345 8.24 -7.71 16.73
N LEU A 346 7.28 -7.79 15.82
CA LEU A 346 6.35 -6.68 15.59
C LEU A 346 5.29 -6.53 16.70
N TRP A 347 4.96 -7.60 17.40
CA TRP A 347 4.01 -7.56 18.51
C TRP A 347 4.65 -6.97 19.76
N ASP A 348 5.93 -7.31 20.02
CA ASP A 348 6.73 -6.70 21.08
C ASP A 348 6.91 -5.20 20.81
N PHE A 349 7.19 -4.83 19.55
CA PHE A 349 7.22 -3.42 19.15
C PHE A 349 5.87 -2.73 19.35
N ALA A 350 4.75 -3.40 19.05
CA ALA A 350 3.42 -2.82 19.24
C ALA A 350 3.12 -2.48 20.71
N GLU A 351 3.59 -3.32 21.63
CA GLU A 351 3.49 -3.05 23.08
C GLU A 351 4.37 -1.88 23.51
N GLU A 352 5.66 -1.92 23.14
CA GLU A 352 6.64 -0.90 23.53
C GLU A 352 6.27 0.49 22.98
N ALA A 353 5.82 0.54 21.72
CA ALA A 353 5.40 1.77 21.04
C ALA A 353 3.97 2.21 21.40
N LYS A 354 3.23 1.41 22.17
CA LYS A 354 1.81 1.65 22.54
C LYS A 354 0.92 1.90 21.32
N ILE A 355 1.03 1.01 20.32
CA ILE A 355 0.29 1.14 19.07
C ILE A 355 -1.22 1.02 19.30
N ASN A 356 -2.00 1.96 18.75
CA ASN A 356 -3.46 1.94 18.73
C ASN A 356 -4.01 1.30 17.44
N HIS A 357 -3.33 1.51 16.32
CA HIS A 357 -3.73 1.01 15.01
C HIS A 357 -2.57 0.22 14.40
N PHE A 358 -2.75 -1.10 14.27
CA PHE A 358 -1.70 -2.02 13.79
C PHE A 358 -2.03 -2.52 12.40
N GLY A 359 -1.26 -2.15 11.39
CA GLY A 359 -1.42 -2.58 10.01
C GLY A 359 -0.28 -3.43 9.47
N ALA A 360 -0.60 -4.41 8.66
CA ALA A 360 0.37 -5.21 7.92
C ALA A 360 -0.22 -5.80 6.63
N GLY A 361 0.61 -6.44 5.82
CA GLY A 361 0.15 -7.27 4.72
C GLY A 361 -0.59 -8.52 5.23
N ALA A 362 -1.62 -8.97 4.50
CA ALA A 362 -2.35 -10.20 4.87
C ALA A 362 -1.42 -11.41 5.03
N SER A 363 -0.34 -11.48 4.23
CA SER A 363 0.68 -12.54 4.33
C SER A 363 1.37 -12.61 5.70
N TYR A 364 1.57 -11.45 6.37
CA TYR A 364 2.12 -11.43 7.72
C TYR A 364 1.16 -12.06 8.74
N TYR A 365 -0.12 -11.74 8.67
CA TYR A 365 -1.11 -12.34 9.56
C TYR A 365 -1.27 -13.85 9.33
N LEU A 366 -1.23 -14.28 8.07
CA LEU A 366 -1.23 -15.72 7.74
C LEU A 366 0.03 -16.43 8.27
N TYR A 367 1.18 -15.76 8.25
CA TYR A 367 2.39 -16.25 8.89
C TYR A 367 2.18 -16.40 10.40
N CYS A 368 1.69 -15.38 11.11
CA CYS A 368 1.40 -15.46 12.54
C CYS A 368 0.41 -16.60 12.89
N MET A 369 -0.60 -16.79 12.05
CA MET A 369 -1.57 -17.87 12.19
C MET A 369 -0.93 -19.24 12.02
N LYS A 370 -0.02 -19.42 11.05
CA LYS A 370 0.73 -20.66 10.83
C LYS A 370 1.71 -20.97 11.96
N GLU A 371 2.33 -19.97 12.55
CA GLU A 371 3.17 -20.10 13.75
C GLU A 371 2.35 -20.43 15.02
N GLY A 372 1.03 -20.53 14.92
CA GLY A 372 0.15 -20.88 16.03
C GLY A 372 0.04 -19.81 17.10
N MET A 373 0.29 -18.53 16.76
CA MET A 373 0.25 -17.43 17.72
C MET A 373 -1.13 -17.25 18.33
N ASP A 374 -1.16 -17.08 19.64
CA ASP A 374 -2.36 -16.89 20.46
C ASP A 374 -2.15 -15.79 21.49
N PHE A 375 -2.91 -14.71 21.35
CA PHE A 375 -2.81 -13.53 22.20
C PHE A 375 -3.97 -13.40 23.19
N THR A 376 -4.84 -14.42 23.32
CA THR A 376 -6.03 -14.38 24.18
C THR A 376 -5.72 -14.13 25.66
N LYS A 377 -4.50 -14.49 26.10
CA LYS A 377 -4.00 -14.27 27.47
C LYS A 377 -3.01 -13.10 27.56
N ASN A 378 -2.76 -12.40 26.45
CA ASN A 378 -1.80 -11.33 26.40
C ASN A 378 -2.49 -9.98 26.60
N GLU A 379 -2.26 -9.34 27.77
CA GLU A 379 -2.79 -8.02 28.10
C GLU A 379 -2.20 -6.91 27.19
N ARG A 380 -1.04 -7.17 26.59
CA ARG A 380 -0.17 -6.23 25.88
C ARG A 380 -0.82 -5.64 24.63
N ILE A 381 -1.57 -6.45 23.88
CA ILE A 381 -2.22 -6.02 22.65
C ILE A 381 -3.64 -5.46 22.87
N LYS A 382 -4.11 -5.38 24.09
CA LYS A 382 -5.46 -4.84 24.41
C LYS A 382 -5.62 -3.35 24.09
N SER A 383 -4.52 -2.61 24.01
CA SER A 383 -4.53 -1.21 23.58
C SER A 383 -4.80 -1.02 22.09
N ILE A 384 -4.66 -2.09 21.28
CA ILE A 384 -4.87 -2.01 19.84
C ILE A 384 -6.37 -1.94 19.55
N GLU A 385 -6.82 -0.81 19.04
CA GLU A 385 -8.22 -0.55 18.67
C GLU A 385 -8.58 -1.17 17.33
N SER A 386 -7.64 -1.17 16.36
CA SER A 386 -7.87 -1.72 15.03
C SER A 386 -6.67 -2.45 14.45
N PHE A 387 -6.97 -3.45 13.62
CA PHE A 387 -6.00 -4.17 12.80
C PHE A 387 -6.26 -3.93 11.32
N GLY A 388 -5.27 -3.36 10.62
CA GLY A 388 -5.33 -3.11 9.19
C GLY A 388 -4.72 -4.26 8.38
N SER A 389 -5.37 -4.67 7.29
CA SER A 389 -4.86 -5.70 6.37
C SER A 389 -4.98 -5.25 4.92
N THR A 390 -3.90 -5.43 4.13
CA THR A 390 -3.87 -5.14 2.69
C THR A 390 -2.80 -5.95 1.96
N GLY A 391 -2.57 -5.67 0.67
CA GLY A 391 -1.54 -6.31 -0.16
C GLY A 391 -2.02 -7.57 -0.88
N SER A 392 -2.81 -8.38 -0.22
CA SER A 392 -3.59 -9.50 -0.76
C SER A 392 -4.90 -9.64 0.02
N PRO A 393 -5.92 -10.32 -0.51
CA PRO A 393 -7.15 -10.58 0.24
C PRO A 393 -6.84 -11.34 1.53
N LEU A 394 -7.38 -10.87 2.66
CA LEU A 394 -7.37 -11.63 3.90
C LEU A 394 -8.45 -12.71 3.79
N PRO A 395 -8.12 -14.02 3.88
CA PRO A 395 -9.10 -15.07 3.76
C PRO A 395 -10.00 -15.16 5.02
N PRO A 396 -11.20 -15.78 4.92
CA PRO A 396 -12.12 -15.92 6.06
C PRO A 396 -11.47 -16.46 7.34
N GLU A 397 -10.57 -17.44 7.21
CA GLU A 397 -9.83 -18.03 8.34
C GLU A 397 -8.93 -17.00 9.06
N GLY A 398 -8.40 -16.02 8.32
CA GLY A 398 -7.63 -14.91 8.89
C GLY A 398 -8.50 -13.99 9.74
N PHE A 399 -9.71 -13.66 9.28
CA PHE A 399 -10.68 -12.90 10.08
C PHE A 399 -11.09 -13.66 11.35
N ASP A 400 -11.36 -14.97 11.24
CA ASP A 400 -11.73 -15.81 12.38
C ASP A 400 -10.57 -15.93 13.39
N TRP A 401 -9.32 -15.98 12.91
CA TRP A 401 -8.13 -15.99 13.78
C TRP A 401 -8.02 -14.70 14.61
N PHE A 402 -8.24 -13.52 14.03
CA PHE A 402 -8.26 -12.28 14.80
C PHE A 402 -9.30 -12.34 15.92
N ASN A 403 -10.50 -12.78 15.62
CA ASN A 403 -11.58 -12.87 16.59
C ASN A 403 -11.31 -13.88 17.71
N LYS A 404 -10.74 -15.04 17.38
CA LYS A 404 -10.54 -16.15 18.34
C LYS A 404 -9.21 -16.10 19.06
N LYS A 405 -8.15 -15.56 18.43
CA LYS A 405 -6.77 -15.72 18.87
C LYS A 405 -6.04 -14.42 19.14
N VAL A 406 -6.56 -13.29 18.66
CA VAL A 406 -5.93 -11.99 18.86
C VAL A 406 -6.78 -11.14 19.81
N ASN A 407 -7.83 -10.52 19.33
CA ASN A 407 -8.69 -9.68 20.15
C ASN A 407 -10.12 -9.63 19.57
N PRO A 408 -11.13 -10.24 20.24
CA PRO A 408 -12.50 -10.26 19.73
C PRO A 408 -13.18 -8.87 19.74
N ASN A 409 -12.59 -7.89 20.41
CA ASN A 409 -13.13 -6.54 20.47
C ASN A 409 -12.43 -5.57 19.50
N ALA A 410 -11.34 -5.96 18.89
CA ALA A 410 -10.64 -5.10 17.95
C ALA A 410 -11.33 -5.06 16.59
N TRP A 411 -11.33 -3.88 16.01
CA TRP A 411 -11.89 -3.64 14.68
C TRP A 411 -10.90 -4.09 13.59
N ILE A 412 -11.34 -4.99 12.71
CA ILE A 412 -10.54 -5.49 11.57
C ILE A 412 -10.87 -4.65 10.35
N ILE A 413 -9.88 -3.96 9.81
CA ILE A 413 -9.97 -3.10 8.63
C ILE A 413 -9.23 -3.77 7.47
N SER A 414 -9.92 -4.61 6.70
CA SER A 414 -9.37 -5.03 5.42
C SER A 414 -9.58 -3.91 4.40
N LEU A 415 -8.53 -3.54 3.65
CA LEU A 415 -8.62 -2.49 2.66
C LEU A 415 -8.00 -2.92 1.34
N SER A 416 -8.56 -2.43 0.24
CA SER A 416 -8.02 -2.62 -1.09
C SER A 416 -8.01 -1.31 -1.87
N GLY A 417 -6.92 -1.11 -2.56
CA GLY A 417 -6.62 0.02 -3.41
C GLY A 417 -5.31 -0.24 -4.11
N GLY A 418 -4.42 0.73 -4.21
CA GLY A 418 -3.14 0.47 -4.85
C GLY A 418 -2.19 1.65 -4.84
N THR A 419 -0.99 1.38 -5.33
CA THR A 419 -0.01 2.42 -5.63
C THR A 419 -0.61 3.49 -6.54
N ASP A 420 -1.58 3.10 -7.36
CA ASP A 420 -2.22 3.95 -8.35
C ASP A 420 -2.92 5.17 -7.76
N ILE A 421 -3.49 5.04 -6.56
CA ILE A 421 -4.14 6.17 -5.85
C ILE A 421 -3.48 6.48 -4.50
N CYS A 422 -2.47 5.71 -4.12
CA CYS A 422 -1.79 5.76 -2.81
C CYS A 422 -2.77 5.74 -1.63
N SER A 423 -3.87 5.01 -1.76
CA SER A 423 -4.97 4.89 -0.79
C SER A 423 -5.81 3.63 -1.06
N GLY A 424 -6.99 3.54 -0.44
CA GLY A 424 -7.98 2.49 -0.68
C GLY A 424 -9.20 2.99 -1.46
N PHE A 425 -9.80 2.11 -2.27
CA PHE A 425 -11.14 2.31 -2.82
C PHE A 425 -12.20 1.74 -1.87
N VAL A 426 -11.82 0.72 -1.12
CA VAL A 426 -12.66 -0.01 -0.16
C VAL A 426 -11.91 -0.20 1.14
N GLY A 427 -12.61 -0.19 2.27
CA GLY A 427 -11.97 -0.25 3.57
C GLY A 427 -12.96 -0.40 4.73
N GLY A 428 -12.62 0.16 5.89
CA GLY A 428 -13.42 0.11 7.09
C GLY A 428 -14.35 1.31 7.29
N ASN A 429 -15.38 1.10 8.09
CA ASN A 429 -16.18 2.17 8.65
C ASN A 429 -16.62 1.83 10.09
N PRO A 430 -16.74 2.81 11.00
CA PRO A 430 -17.07 2.57 12.40
C PRO A 430 -18.59 2.43 12.67
N PHE A 431 -19.44 2.35 11.66
CA PHE A 431 -20.88 2.25 11.81
C PHE A 431 -21.42 0.82 11.64
N GLU A 432 -20.75 0.02 10.82
CA GLU A 432 -21.25 -1.26 10.36
C GLU A 432 -20.41 -2.43 10.89
N PRO A 433 -21.00 -3.64 10.99
CA PRO A 433 -20.27 -4.82 11.44
C PRO A 433 -19.22 -5.28 10.43
N VAL A 434 -18.19 -5.99 10.93
CA VAL A 434 -17.24 -6.77 10.12
C VAL A 434 -17.80 -8.18 9.96
N TYR A 435 -17.95 -8.60 8.72
CA TYR A 435 -18.34 -9.96 8.34
C TYR A 435 -17.11 -10.76 7.93
N GLU A 436 -17.14 -12.05 8.23
CA GLU A 436 -16.06 -12.98 7.89
C GLU A 436 -15.80 -13.00 6.38
N GLY A 437 -14.55 -12.65 5.98
CA GLY A 437 -14.12 -12.63 4.59
C GLY A 437 -14.63 -11.45 3.75
N GLU A 438 -15.33 -10.46 4.35
CA GLU A 438 -15.84 -9.30 3.64
C GLU A 438 -15.17 -8.00 4.08
N ILE A 439 -14.92 -7.10 3.12
CA ILE A 439 -14.51 -5.71 3.37
C ILE A 439 -15.76 -4.89 3.64
N GLN A 440 -15.76 -4.06 4.67
CA GLN A 440 -16.96 -3.41 5.18
C GLN A 440 -17.64 -2.47 4.18
N CYS A 441 -16.88 -1.66 3.42
CA CYS A 441 -17.52 -0.62 2.62
C CYS A 441 -16.67 -0.15 1.43
N ARG A 442 -17.35 0.50 0.47
CA ARG A 442 -16.74 1.45 -0.48
C ARG A 442 -16.38 2.72 0.29
N MET A 443 -15.18 3.25 0.14
CA MET A 443 -14.78 4.46 0.87
C MET A 443 -15.56 5.69 0.38
N LEU A 444 -15.70 6.69 1.24
CA LEU A 444 -16.38 7.95 0.92
C LEU A 444 -15.75 8.63 -0.31
N GLY A 445 -16.58 9.21 -1.17
CA GLY A 445 -16.16 9.87 -2.41
C GLY A 445 -15.75 8.93 -3.55
N VAL A 446 -15.82 7.60 -3.34
CA VAL A 446 -15.44 6.58 -4.33
C VAL A 446 -16.68 5.92 -4.91
N ASN A 447 -17.06 6.30 -6.13
CA ASN A 447 -18.18 5.69 -6.87
C ASN A 447 -17.72 4.38 -7.54
N LEU A 448 -17.53 3.35 -6.71
CA LEU A 448 -17.07 2.04 -7.14
C LEU A 448 -18.28 1.14 -7.46
N LYS A 449 -18.18 0.43 -8.59
CA LYS A 449 -19.15 -0.56 -9.05
C LYS A 449 -18.46 -1.88 -9.39
N SER A 450 -19.23 -2.97 -9.36
CA SER A 450 -18.87 -4.26 -9.96
C SER A 450 -19.50 -4.34 -11.35
N TYR A 451 -18.69 -4.51 -12.41
CA TYR A 451 -19.17 -4.55 -13.79
C TYR A 451 -19.15 -5.96 -14.35
N SER A 452 -20.26 -6.37 -14.90
CA SER A 452 -20.38 -7.62 -15.68
C SER A 452 -19.54 -7.53 -16.97
N GLU A 453 -19.39 -8.65 -17.68
CA GLU A 453 -18.75 -8.69 -19.01
C GLU A 453 -19.43 -7.80 -20.04
N LYS A 454 -20.71 -7.50 -19.84
CA LYS A 454 -21.48 -6.60 -20.73
C LYS A 454 -21.29 -5.12 -20.37
N GLY A 455 -20.50 -4.80 -19.34
CA GLY A 455 -20.28 -3.43 -18.88
C GLY A 455 -21.45 -2.85 -18.06
N GLU A 456 -22.28 -3.71 -17.50
CA GLU A 456 -23.43 -3.33 -16.64
C GLU A 456 -23.03 -3.47 -15.16
N SER A 457 -23.47 -2.53 -14.33
CA SER A 457 -23.30 -2.63 -12.89
C SER A 457 -24.12 -3.77 -12.29
N VAL A 458 -23.48 -4.66 -11.53
CA VAL A 458 -24.11 -5.83 -10.91
C VAL A 458 -23.90 -5.86 -9.41
N VAL A 459 -24.88 -6.40 -8.68
CA VAL A 459 -24.83 -6.64 -7.24
C VAL A 459 -24.97 -8.15 -7.00
N ASN A 460 -24.30 -8.65 -5.97
CA ASN A 460 -24.24 -10.07 -5.59
C ASN A 460 -23.71 -11.01 -6.69
N GLN A 461 -23.02 -10.45 -7.67
CA GLN A 461 -22.37 -11.16 -8.77
C GLN A 461 -20.91 -10.72 -8.89
N LEU A 462 -20.06 -11.64 -9.37
CA LEU A 462 -18.67 -11.35 -9.66
C LEU A 462 -18.58 -10.41 -10.87
N GLY A 463 -17.77 -9.37 -10.75
CA GLY A 463 -17.52 -8.43 -11.83
C GLY A 463 -16.20 -7.69 -11.70
N GLU A 464 -15.85 -6.94 -12.72
CA GLU A 464 -14.64 -6.09 -12.76
C GLU A 464 -14.82 -4.88 -11.85
N MET A 465 -13.80 -4.54 -11.06
CA MET A 465 -13.79 -3.31 -10.27
C MET A 465 -13.67 -2.08 -11.16
N VAL A 466 -14.70 -1.26 -11.19
CA VAL A 466 -14.75 -0.04 -11.98
C VAL A 466 -15.09 1.14 -11.09
N ILE A 467 -14.34 2.24 -11.23
CA ILE A 467 -14.61 3.52 -10.57
C ILE A 467 -15.20 4.46 -11.63
N GLU A 468 -16.41 4.95 -11.37
CA GLU A 468 -17.19 5.72 -12.35
C GLU A 468 -16.85 7.22 -12.36
N ASP A 469 -16.27 7.74 -11.29
CA ASP A 469 -15.95 9.15 -11.13
C ASP A 469 -14.50 9.37 -10.71
N ALA A 470 -13.92 10.49 -11.13
CA ALA A 470 -12.58 10.88 -10.71
C ALA A 470 -12.52 11.13 -9.20
N ILE A 471 -11.41 10.73 -8.58
CA ILE A 471 -11.06 11.06 -7.19
C ILE A 471 -9.74 11.84 -7.16
N PRO A 472 -9.53 12.73 -6.17
CA PRO A 472 -8.38 13.64 -6.14
C PRO A 472 -7.02 12.96 -6.11
N SER A 473 -6.93 11.77 -5.54
CA SER A 473 -5.69 10.99 -5.43
C SER A 473 -5.34 10.15 -6.66
N MET A 474 -6.19 10.17 -7.72
CA MET A 474 -5.80 9.56 -9.01
C MET A 474 -4.52 10.20 -9.54
N PRO A 475 -3.68 9.44 -10.28
CA PRO A 475 -2.47 9.98 -10.86
C PRO A 475 -2.75 11.18 -11.74
N ILE A 476 -1.95 12.23 -11.64
CA ILE A 476 -2.05 13.35 -12.56
C ILE A 476 -1.46 13.00 -13.93
N TYR A 477 -0.50 12.09 -13.97
CA TYR A 477 0.10 11.46 -15.16
C TYR A 477 1.10 10.36 -14.72
N PHE A 478 1.60 9.59 -15.68
CA PHE A 478 2.81 8.81 -15.50
C PHE A 478 4.00 9.64 -15.99
N TRP A 479 5.10 9.64 -15.24
CA TRP A 479 6.30 10.39 -15.61
C TRP A 479 6.84 9.90 -16.97
N ASN A 480 7.19 10.85 -17.87
CA ASN A 480 7.63 10.56 -19.22
C ASN A 480 6.64 9.74 -20.10
N ASP A 481 5.35 9.79 -19.79
CA ASP A 481 4.30 9.15 -20.60
C ASP A 481 3.75 10.13 -21.62
N GLN A 482 4.30 10.10 -22.85
CA GLN A 482 3.88 10.99 -23.93
C GLN A 482 2.38 10.81 -24.23
N LYS A 483 1.63 11.92 -24.20
CA LYS A 483 0.18 11.96 -24.43
C LYS A 483 -0.63 11.03 -23.52
N ASN A 484 -0.12 10.67 -22.35
CA ASN A 484 -0.75 9.76 -21.39
C ASN A 484 -1.12 8.39 -21.98
N GLN A 485 -0.37 7.89 -22.97
CA GLN A 485 -0.71 6.62 -23.65
C GLN A 485 -0.70 5.43 -22.69
N ARG A 486 0.34 5.31 -21.87
CA ARG A 486 0.44 4.24 -20.87
C ARG A 486 -0.61 4.39 -19.77
N TYR A 487 -0.92 5.62 -19.38
CA TYR A 487 -1.94 5.92 -18.38
C TYR A 487 -3.32 5.50 -18.89
N ILE A 488 -3.68 5.93 -20.12
CA ILE A 488 -4.96 5.60 -20.74
C ILE A 488 -5.09 4.09 -20.92
N SER A 489 -4.08 3.43 -21.49
CA SER A 489 -4.11 1.96 -21.70
C SER A 489 -4.14 1.16 -20.40
N SER A 490 -3.66 1.73 -19.29
CA SER A 490 -3.69 1.02 -17.99
C SER A 490 -5.08 0.95 -17.37
N TYR A 491 -5.92 1.98 -17.59
CA TYR A 491 -7.15 2.12 -16.81
C TYR A 491 -8.41 2.39 -17.64
N PHE A 492 -8.31 2.85 -18.89
CA PHE A 492 -9.46 3.34 -19.67
C PHE A 492 -9.72 2.62 -20.98
N ASP A 493 -8.91 1.63 -21.37
CA ASP A 493 -9.06 0.89 -22.61
C ASP A 493 -10.36 0.08 -22.66
N MET A 494 -10.69 -0.60 -21.55
CA MET A 494 -11.84 -1.50 -21.51
C MET A 494 -13.17 -0.75 -21.38
N TYR A 495 -13.19 0.31 -20.56
CA TYR A 495 -14.37 1.12 -20.28
C TYR A 495 -14.03 2.60 -20.52
N PRO A 496 -14.27 3.13 -21.74
CA PRO A 496 -13.94 4.52 -22.06
C PRO A 496 -14.56 5.51 -21.07
N GLY A 497 -13.73 6.37 -20.49
CA GLY A 497 -14.15 7.36 -19.50
C GLY A 497 -14.40 6.85 -18.08
N LYS A 498 -14.19 5.55 -17.81
CA LYS A 498 -14.28 4.94 -16.48
C LYS A 498 -13.00 4.20 -16.14
N TRP A 499 -12.60 4.27 -14.87
CA TRP A 499 -11.37 3.64 -14.38
C TRP A 499 -11.60 2.17 -14.11
N ARG A 500 -10.95 1.29 -14.88
CA ARG A 500 -10.82 -0.13 -14.59
C ARG A 500 -9.61 -0.36 -13.69
N HIS A 501 -9.83 -0.92 -12.49
CA HIS A 501 -8.71 -1.17 -11.57
C HIS A 501 -7.96 -2.48 -11.86
N GLY A 502 -8.64 -3.45 -12.39
CA GLY A 502 -8.06 -4.76 -12.72
C GLY A 502 -8.16 -5.75 -11.57
N ASP A 503 -9.18 -5.64 -10.74
CA ASP A 503 -9.54 -6.59 -9.69
C ASP A 503 -10.93 -7.15 -9.91
N TRP A 504 -11.11 -8.44 -9.62
CA TRP A 504 -12.41 -9.07 -9.54
C TRP A 504 -13.02 -8.87 -8.16
N ILE A 505 -14.23 -8.33 -8.16
CA ILE A 505 -14.97 -8.05 -6.93
C ILE A 505 -16.41 -8.55 -7.00
N LYS A 506 -16.99 -8.73 -5.83
CA LYS A 506 -18.42 -8.87 -5.64
C LYS A 506 -18.88 -7.85 -4.61
N ILE A 507 -19.83 -7.00 -4.98
CA ILE A 507 -20.56 -6.15 -4.04
C ILE A 507 -21.76 -6.95 -3.56
N THR A 508 -21.88 -7.17 -2.25
CA THR A 508 -22.99 -7.95 -1.68
C THR A 508 -24.25 -7.09 -1.54
N GLU A 509 -25.38 -7.70 -1.22
CA GLU A 509 -26.63 -6.99 -0.91
C GLU A 509 -26.54 -6.12 0.35
N ARG A 510 -25.57 -6.40 1.22
CA ARG A 510 -25.23 -5.60 2.41
C ARG A 510 -24.32 -4.41 2.12
N ASN A 511 -23.95 -4.18 0.85
CA ASN A 511 -22.94 -3.20 0.42
C ASN A 511 -21.51 -3.47 0.90
N THR A 512 -21.24 -4.64 1.48
CA THR A 512 -19.90 -5.14 1.72
C THR A 512 -19.26 -5.67 0.44
N LEU A 513 -17.96 -5.94 0.44
CA LEU A 513 -17.24 -6.35 -0.77
C LEU A 513 -16.36 -7.57 -0.50
N ILE A 514 -16.24 -8.41 -1.53
CA ILE A 514 -15.31 -9.53 -1.57
C ILE A 514 -14.39 -9.33 -2.75
N ILE A 515 -13.07 -9.37 -2.51
CA ILE A 515 -12.04 -9.31 -3.55
C ILE A 515 -11.60 -10.73 -3.88
N TYR A 516 -11.68 -11.10 -5.14
CA TYR A 516 -11.32 -12.44 -5.64
C TYR A 516 -9.90 -12.51 -6.23
N GLY A 517 -9.23 -11.37 -6.36
CA GLY A 517 -7.88 -11.24 -6.89
C GLY A 517 -7.82 -10.38 -8.15
N ARG A 518 -6.65 -10.39 -8.79
CA ARG A 518 -6.41 -9.60 -10.01
C ARG A 518 -7.16 -10.16 -11.21
N SER A 519 -7.77 -9.29 -12.01
CA SER A 519 -8.48 -9.70 -13.21
C SER A 519 -7.54 -10.15 -14.35
N ASP A 520 -6.29 -9.66 -14.36
CA ASP A 520 -5.22 -10.07 -15.28
C ASP A 520 -4.55 -11.41 -14.89
N ALA A 521 -4.68 -11.83 -13.62
CA ALA A 521 -4.23 -13.12 -13.11
C ALA A 521 -5.39 -14.15 -13.01
N THR A 522 -6.61 -13.77 -13.37
CA THR A 522 -7.79 -14.61 -13.23
C THR A 522 -7.70 -15.85 -14.11
N LEU A 523 -8.09 -16.97 -13.50
CA LEU A 523 -8.21 -18.25 -14.19
C LEU A 523 -9.53 -18.25 -14.98
N ASN A 524 -9.49 -18.66 -16.24
CA ASN A 524 -10.69 -18.86 -17.04
C ASN A 524 -10.79 -20.35 -17.39
N ARG A 525 -11.83 -21.03 -16.97
CA ARG A 525 -12.02 -22.45 -17.26
C ARG A 525 -13.39 -22.71 -17.86
N GLY A 526 -13.40 -22.96 -19.16
CA GLY A 526 -14.64 -23.21 -19.91
C GLY A 526 -15.67 -22.07 -19.78
N GLY A 527 -15.20 -20.81 -19.87
CA GLY A 527 -16.01 -19.61 -19.75
C GLY A 527 -16.38 -19.20 -18.31
N VAL A 528 -15.94 -19.97 -17.31
CA VAL A 528 -16.13 -19.59 -15.89
C VAL A 528 -14.84 -19.00 -15.35
N ARG A 529 -14.95 -17.78 -14.84
CA ARG A 529 -13.85 -17.07 -14.19
C ARG A 529 -13.74 -17.51 -12.75
N ILE A 530 -12.50 -17.80 -12.31
CA ILE A 530 -12.17 -18.33 -11.00
C ILE A 530 -11.11 -17.44 -10.39
N GLY A 531 -11.36 -16.94 -9.19
CA GLY A 531 -10.40 -16.17 -8.41
C GLY A 531 -9.28 -17.06 -7.88
N THR A 532 -8.03 -16.63 -8.03
CA THR A 532 -6.88 -17.38 -7.50
C THR A 532 -6.93 -17.50 -5.98
N SER A 533 -7.44 -16.47 -5.29
CA SER A 533 -7.58 -16.45 -3.83
C SER A 533 -8.49 -17.56 -3.28
N GLU A 534 -9.53 -17.95 -4.02
CA GLU A 534 -10.41 -19.06 -3.63
C GLU A 534 -9.64 -20.38 -3.59
N ILE A 535 -8.82 -20.62 -4.61
CA ILE A 535 -8.02 -21.85 -4.70
C ILE A 535 -6.93 -21.85 -3.62
N TYR A 536 -6.27 -20.69 -3.37
CA TYR A 536 -5.27 -20.58 -2.32
C TYR A 536 -5.86 -20.86 -0.94
N SER A 537 -6.99 -20.24 -0.60
CA SER A 537 -7.67 -20.49 0.67
C SER A 537 -7.93 -21.99 0.90
N ALA A 538 -8.45 -22.69 -0.10
CA ALA A 538 -8.71 -24.12 0.01
C ALA A 538 -7.44 -24.97 0.09
N ALA A 539 -6.45 -24.71 -0.76
CA ALA A 539 -5.23 -25.51 -0.83
C ALA A 539 -4.34 -25.30 0.42
N GLU A 540 -4.19 -24.06 0.86
CA GLU A 540 -3.37 -23.68 2.01
C GLU A 540 -4.02 -24.03 3.35
N SER A 541 -5.33 -24.37 3.37
CA SER A 541 -6.00 -24.96 4.53
C SER A 541 -5.67 -26.45 4.73
N VAL A 542 -4.97 -27.08 3.77
CA VAL A 542 -4.43 -28.43 3.92
C VAL A 542 -3.15 -28.35 4.74
N GLU A 543 -3.10 -29.07 5.84
CA GLU A 543 -2.03 -28.96 6.86
C GLU A 543 -0.61 -29.10 6.30
N GLU A 544 -0.42 -29.93 5.30
CA GLU A 544 0.87 -30.22 4.66
C GLU A 544 1.33 -29.11 3.69
N VAL A 545 0.41 -28.21 3.28
CA VAL A 545 0.72 -27.14 2.31
C VAL A 545 1.13 -25.88 3.07
N SER A 546 2.31 -25.37 2.78
CA SER A 546 2.79 -24.12 3.36
C SER A 546 2.41 -22.91 2.51
N ASP A 547 2.38 -23.08 1.17
CA ASP A 547 2.06 -22.01 0.23
C ASP A 547 1.66 -22.58 -1.14
N SER A 548 1.04 -21.76 -2.00
CA SER A 548 0.59 -22.21 -3.31
C SER A 548 0.53 -21.11 -4.34
N LEU A 549 0.68 -21.47 -5.62
CA LEU A 549 0.50 -20.57 -6.76
C LEU A 549 -0.21 -21.34 -7.88
N ILE A 550 -1.21 -20.72 -8.50
CA ILE A 550 -1.93 -21.28 -9.64
C ILE A 550 -1.98 -20.29 -10.78
N VAL A 551 -1.87 -20.79 -12.01
CA VAL A 551 -2.03 -20.00 -13.22
C VAL A 551 -2.91 -20.75 -14.23
N CYS A 552 -3.45 -20.06 -15.21
CA CYS A 552 -4.13 -20.66 -16.35
C CYS A 552 -3.35 -20.35 -17.61
N ILE A 553 -2.95 -21.39 -18.33
CA ILE A 553 -2.20 -21.30 -19.57
C ILE A 553 -3.16 -21.58 -20.71
N ASP A 554 -3.23 -20.64 -21.65
CA ASP A 554 -4.00 -20.78 -22.87
C ASP A 554 -3.12 -21.42 -23.96
N HIS A 555 -3.61 -22.45 -24.67
CA HIS A 555 -2.91 -23.14 -25.76
C HIS A 555 -3.46 -22.69 -27.11
N ASP A 556 -2.64 -22.82 -28.14
CA ASP A 556 -2.97 -22.41 -29.52
C ASP A 556 -4.19 -23.17 -30.09
N ASP A 557 -4.48 -24.36 -29.59
CA ASP A 557 -5.64 -25.18 -29.95
C ASP A 557 -6.95 -24.75 -29.25
N GLY A 558 -6.92 -23.67 -28.48
CA GLY A 558 -8.05 -23.16 -27.69
C GLY A 558 -8.30 -23.92 -26.41
N THR A 559 -7.48 -24.91 -26.06
CA THR A 559 -7.55 -25.58 -24.76
C THR A 559 -6.84 -24.78 -23.68
N GLN A 560 -7.15 -25.09 -22.41
CA GLN A 560 -6.57 -24.42 -21.25
C GLN A 560 -6.05 -25.45 -20.25
N THR A 561 -4.95 -25.12 -19.60
CA THR A 561 -4.41 -25.94 -18.50
C THR A 561 -4.18 -25.08 -17.27
N MET A 562 -4.65 -25.56 -16.13
CA MET A 562 -4.46 -24.91 -14.82
C MET A 562 -3.46 -25.69 -13.95
N PRO A 563 -2.15 -25.50 -14.12
CA PRO A 563 -1.15 -26.05 -13.22
C PRO A 563 -1.17 -25.28 -11.88
N MET A 564 -1.07 -26.03 -10.81
CA MET A 564 -0.90 -25.52 -9.46
C MET A 564 0.47 -25.93 -8.92
N PHE A 565 1.16 -25.00 -8.32
CA PHE A 565 2.46 -25.20 -7.68
C PHE A 565 2.26 -25.05 -6.18
N VAL A 566 2.74 -26.02 -5.42
CA VAL A 566 2.59 -26.04 -3.95
C VAL A 566 3.97 -26.13 -3.29
N GLN A 567 4.19 -25.28 -2.32
CA GLN A 567 5.28 -25.40 -1.37
C GLN A 567 4.75 -26.19 -0.18
N LEU A 568 5.45 -27.24 0.20
CA LEU A 568 5.06 -28.11 1.31
C LEU A 568 5.89 -27.79 2.56
N LYS A 569 5.38 -28.19 3.73
CA LYS A 569 6.15 -28.13 4.96
C LYS A 569 7.39 -29.02 4.88
N GLU A 570 8.40 -28.68 5.66
CA GLU A 570 9.66 -29.40 5.68
C GLU A 570 9.47 -30.92 5.96
N GLY A 571 10.18 -31.76 5.19
CA GLY A 571 10.09 -33.20 5.32
C GLY A 571 8.90 -33.85 4.60
N ILE A 572 7.99 -33.06 4.02
CA ILE A 572 6.81 -33.60 3.30
C ILE A 572 7.08 -33.61 1.79
N GLN A 573 6.66 -34.69 1.13
CA GLN A 573 6.72 -34.87 -0.32
C GLN A 573 5.32 -34.95 -0.93
N LEU A 574 5.17 -34.42 -2.14
CA LEU A 574 3.91 -34.42 -2.87
C LEU A 574 3.61 -35.79 -3.48
N ASP A 575 2.93 -36.63 -2.75
CA ASP A 575 2.46 -37.92 -3.22
C ASP A 575 1.04 -37.86 -3.85
N ILE A 576 0.56 -38.97 -4.35
CA ILE A 576 -0.76 -39.10 -4.98
C ILE A 576 -1.89 -38.84 -3.95
N LYS A 577 -1.71 -39.27 -2.69
CA LYS A 577 -2.71 -39.08 -1.64
C LYS A 577 -2.87 -37.61 -1.28
N LEU A 578 -1.76 -36.87 -1.16
CA LEU A 578 -1.77 -35.45 -0.88
C LEU A 578 -2.36 -34.65 -2.05
N LYS A 579 -2.02 -34.97 -3.31
CA LYS A 579 -2.69 -34.38 -4.48
C LYS A 579 -4.21 -34.57 -4.44
N GLN A 580 -4.67 -35.78 -4.10
CA GLN A 580 -6.11 -36.05 -3.97
C GLN A 580 -6.74 -35.31 -2.80
N LYS A 581 -6.05 -35.16 -1.66
CA LYS A 581 -6.50 -34.40 -0.49
C LYS A 581 -6.70 -32.93 -0.86
N ILE A 582 -5.73 -32.31 -1.54
CA ILE A 582 -5.81 -30.94 -2.02
C ILE A 582 -6.99 -30.77 -3.02
N LYS A 583 -7.06 -31.61 -4.04
CA LYS A 583 -8.15 -31.58 -5.03
C LYS A 583 -9.52 -31.75 -4.38
N LYS A 584 -9.66 -32.69 -3.43
CA LYS A 584 -10.90 -32.92 -2.69
C LYS A 584 -11.28 -31.69 -1.86
N LYS A 585 -10.33 -31.08 -1.17
CA LYS A 585 -10.57 -29.87 -0.37
C LYS A 585 -11.09 -28.72 -1.24
N ILE A 586 -10.40 -28.44 -2.35
CA ILE A 586 -10.82 -27.39 -3.33
C ILE A 586 -12.23 -27.70 -3.87
N LYS A 587 -12.50 -28.95 -4.25
CA LYS A 587 -13.83 -29.36 -4.77
C LYS A 587 -14.93 -29.16 -3.75
N THR A 588 -14.67 -29.53 -2.49
CA THR A 588 -15.69 -29.50 -1.43
C THR A 588 -15.99 -28.07 -0.98
N GLN A 589 -14.95 -27.22 -0.94
CA GLN A 589 -15.09 -25.82 -0.48
C GLN A 589 -15.67 -24.91 -1.56
N TYR A 590 -15.38 -25.19 -2.82
CA TYR A 590 -15.83 -24.38 -3.96
C TYR A 590 -16.58 -25.20 -5.03
N SER A 591 -15.89 -25.71 -6.04
CA SER A 591 -16.52 -26.54 -7.08
C SER A 591 -15.52 -27.38 -7.85
N SER A 592 -16.02 -28.32 -8.69
CA SER A 592 -15.19 -29.12 -9.60
C SER A 592 -14.39 -28.27 -10.62
N ARG A 593 -14.83 -27.06 -10.93
CA ARG A 593 -14.15 -26.16 -11.88
C ARG A 593 -12.90 -25.53 -11.28
N HIS A 594 -12.81 -25.42 -9.97
CA HIS A 594 -11.64 -24.90 -9.25
C HIS A 594 -10.48 -25.91 -9.15
N ILE A 595 -10.74 -27.17 -9.48
CA ILE A 595 -9.72 -28.23 -9.33
C ILE A 595 -8.60 -28.02 -10.35
N PRO A 596 -7.32 -27.88 -9.92
CA PRO A 596 -6.19 -27.80 -10.83
C PRO A 596 -6.02 -29.07 -11.65
N ASP A 597 -5.62 -28.95 -12.92
CA ASP A 597 -5.37 -30.10 -13.79
C ASP A 597 -4.19 -30.90 -13.28
N LYS A 598 -3.11 -30.22 -12.93
CA LYS A 598 -1.89 -30.81 -12.40
C LYS A 598 -1.44 -30.06 -11.15
N ILE A 599 -0.82 -30.78 -10.20
CA ILE A 599 -0.21 -30.19 -9.00
C ILE A 599 1.25 -30.59 -8.96
N PHE A 600 2.13 -29.60 -8.80
CA PHE A 600 3.58 -29.75 -8.76
C PHE A 600 4.13 -29.22 -7.43
N GLN A 601 5.16 -29.86 -6.90
CA GLN A 601 5.87 -29.36 -5.73
C GLN A 601 6.98 -28.41 -6.17
N VAL A 602 7.10 -27.28 -5.46
CA VAL A 602 8.18 -26.32 -5.61
C VAL A 602 8.85 -26.07 -4.28
N SER A 603 10.09 -25.64 -4.29
CA SER A 603 10.83 -25.25 -3.08
C SER A 603 10.27 -23.95 -2.48
N GLU A 604 9.91 -22.99 -3.34
CA GLU A 604 9.39 -21.69 -2.94
C GLU A 604 8.40 -21.14 -3.97
N ILE A 605 7.42 -20.40 -3.51
CA ILE A 605 6.53 -19.60 -4.37
C ILE A 605 7.16 -18.22 -4.62
N PRO A 606 7.18 -17.71 -5.88
CA PRO A 606 7.75 -16.41 -6.19
C PRO A 606 6.89 -15.26 -5.67
N TYR A 607 7.55 -14.31 -4.98
CA TYR A 607 6.96 -13.12 -4.40
C TYR A 607 7.70 -11.85 -4.79
N THR A 608 6.97 -10.75 -4.94
CA THR A 608 7.55 -9.42 -4.94
C THR A 608 8.09 -9.07 -3.54
N ILE A 609 9.00 -8.09 -3.43
CA ILE A 609 9.48 -7.55 -2.14
C ILE A 609 8.31 -7.10 -1.26
N SER A 610 7.25 -6.55 -1.86
CA SER A 610 6.02 -6.15 -1.13
C SER A 610 5.10 -7.31 -0.73
N GLY A 611 5.52 -8.58 -0.92
CA GLY A 611 4.78 -9.76 -0.49
C GLY A 611 3.59 -10.16 -1.38
N LYS A 612 3.57 -9.76 -2.65
CA LYS A 612 2.55 -10.18 -3.62
C LYS A 612 3.02 -11.41 -4.39
N LYS A 613 2.15 -12.41 -4.54
CA LYS A 613 2.40 -13.59 -5.41
C LYS A 613 2.55 -13.15 -6.87
N MET A 614 3.41 -13.83 -7.61
CA MET A 614 3.78 -13.43 -8.96
C MET A 614 3.11 -14.31 -10.04
N GLU A 615 1.78 -14.42 -10.01
CA GLU A 615 1.00 -15.23 -10.96
C GLU A 615 1.23 -14.82 -12.41
N ALA A 616 1.08 -13.52 -12.71
CA ALA A 616 1.21 -13.02 -14.08
C ALA A 616 2.62 -13.22 -14.65
N PRO A 617 3.73 -12.96 -13.93
CA PRO A 617 5.07 -13.33 -14.37
C PRO A 617 5.24 -14.83 -14.61
N VAL A 618 4.78 -15.69 -13.69
CA VAL A 618 4.87 -17.15 -13.84
C VAL A 618 4.07 -17.62 -15.06
N LYS A 619 2.84 -17.11 -15.26
CA LYS A 619 2.05 -17.41 -16.47
C LYS A 619 2.83 -17.08 -17.75
N LYS A 620 3.47 -15.91 -17.81
CA LYS A 620 4.26 -15.47 -18.98
C LYS A 620 5.45 -16.38 -19.24
N ILE A 621 6.21 -16.75 -18.19
CA ILE A 621 7.37 -17.66 -18.31
C ILE A 621 6.92 -19.02 -18.83
N LEU A 622 5.85 -19.58 -18.26
CA LEU A 622 5.27 -20.86 -18.71
C LEU A 622 4.67 -20.81 -20.13
N SER A 623 4.33 -19.59 -20.61
CA SER A 623 3.92 -19.35 -22.00
C SER A 623 5.09 -19.04 -22.93
N GLY A 624 6.37 -19.25 -22.52
CA GLY A 624 7.56 -19.11 -23.35
C GLY A 624 8.16 -17.71 -23.41
N ILE A 625 7.71 -16.76 -22.60
CA ILE A 625 8.29 -15.41 -22.50
C ILE A 625 9.52 -15.47 -21.60
N SER A 626 10.63 -14.86 -22.03
CA SER A 626 11.87 -14.83 -21.23
C SER A 626 11.68 -14.11 -19.90
N VAL A 627 12.43 -14.52 -18.86
CA VAL A 627 12.33 -13.99 -17.49
C VAL A 627 12.50 -12.47 -17.46
N GLU A 628 13.44 -11.93 -18.23
CA GLU A 628 13.75 -10.48 -18.27
C GLU A 628 12.56 -9.66 -18.80
N LYS A 629 11.70 -10.27 -19.63
CA LYS A 629 10.48 -9.65 -20.14
C LYS A 629 9.26 -9.93 -19.25
N ALA A 630 9.28 -11.03 -18.51
CA ALA A 630 8.16 -11.47 -17.68
C ALA A 630 8.19 -10.85 -16.26
N ALA A 631 9.38 -10.68 -15.66
CA ALA A 631 9.56 -10.25 -14.29
C ALA A 631 10.71 -9.25 -14.13
N SER A 632 10.60 -8.37 -13.15
CA SER A 632 11.73 -7.60 -12.61
C SER A 632 12.34 -8.40 -11.46
N VAL A 633 13.34 -9.21 -11.78
CA VAL A 633 13.96 -10.16 -10.84
C VAL A 633 14.48 -9.46 -9.58
N ASP A 634 15.06 -8.26 -9.75
CA ASP A 634 15.60 -7.44 -8.65
C ASP A 634 14.52 -6.81 -7.73
N ALA A 635 13.25 -6.89 -8.11
CA ALA A 635 12.13 -6.47 -7.27
C ALA A 635 11.45 -7.66 -6.57
N MET A 636 12.10 -8.82 -6.58
CA MET A 636 11.60 -10.04 -5.96
C MET A 636 12.24 -10.29 -4.60
N LYS A 637 11.42 -10.79 -3.67
CA LYS A 637 11.89 -11.26 -2.37
C LYS A 637 12.80 -12.50 -2.49
N ASN A 638 12.48 -13.39 -3.46
CA ASN A 638 13.13 -14.68 -3.65
C ASN A 638 13.37 -14.97 -5.15
N PRO A 639 14.30 -14.27 -5.80
CA PRO A 639 14.52 -14.36 -7.25
C PRO A 639 14.75 -15.79 -7.78
N LYS A 640 15.50 -16.62 -7.03
CA LYS A 640 15.78 -18.01 -7.39
C LYS A 640 14.55 -18.90 -7.51
N SER A 641 13.42 -18.49 -6.94
CA SER A 641 12.16 -19.23 -7.06
C SER A 641 11.64 -19.30 -8.50
N LEU A 642 12.09 -18.39 -9.39
CA LEU A 642 11.75 -18.43 -10.81
C LEU A 642 12.50 -19.52 -11.59
N ASP A 643 13.64 -20.00 -11.11
CA ASP A 643 14.47 -20.99 -11.81
C ASP A 643 13.69 -22.28 -12.10
N TYR A 644 12.76 -22.64 -11.21
CA TYR A 644 11.89 -23.79 -11.40
C TYR A 644 10.98 -23.68 -12.62
N PHE A 645 10.56 -22.47 -12.96
CA PHE A 645 9.59 -22.21 -14.05
C PHE A 645 10.29 -22.04 -15.41
N ILE A 646 11.61 -21.81 -15.40
CA ILE A 646 12.41 -21.68 -16.63
C ILE A 646 12.57 -23.05 -17.28
N GLY A 647 12.09 -23.20 -18.52
CA GLY A 647 12.14 -24.49 -19.23
C GLY A 647 11.18 -25.56 -18.70
N PHE A 648 10.29 -25.17 -17.76
CA PHE A 648 9.26 -26.08 -17.26
C PHE A 648 8.28 -26.47 -18.38
N THR A 649 8.08 -27.76 -18.56
CA THR A 649 7.11 -28.30 -19.52
C THR A 649 5.97 -29.01 -18.79
N LEU A 650 4.75 -28.69 -19.16
CA LEU A 650 3.52 -29.31 -18.66
C LEU A 650 3.33 -30.77 -19.16
N LYS A 651 4.37 -31.61 -19.13
CA LYS A 651 4.23 -33.03 -19.50
C LYS A 651 3.44 -33.83 -18.47
#